data_de8de5756faa4342bec3d68aa4571395
#
_entry.id   de8de5756faa4342bec3d68aa4571395
#
_cell.length_a   1.000
_cell.length_b   1.000
_cell.length_c   1.000
_cell.angle_alpha   90.00
_cell.angle_beta   90.00
_cell.angle_gamma   90.00
#
_symmetry.space_group_name_H-M   'P 1'
#
loop_
_entity.id
_entity.type
_entity.pdbx_description
1 polymer ?
#
loop_
_entity_poly.entity_id
_entity_poly.type
_entity_poly.pdbx_seq_one_letter_code
_entity_poly.pdbx_strand_id
1 'polypeptide(L)'
;SDGEYEPIDIPAFSWDRFDEQESKFYEALSSKSDVINNSFGFTGQITDYSRETLQNTFPKLINTFASQQETIFVWSAGNYNGITDTEGEQVNAANPGILAGLGYYFPELAKNNVAVVAVDQEGEIADFSNRCGVAADFCIAAPGVRVPLAIPNNLFNSLSENEKSNFNDNVLDYLENHPTEAYLLGSGTSFSAPHVTGSIAVLKELFRDNLSSVQILERLFITANKTGKYADKEIYGQGLLDLKKASSPVGSTLFYTRSSIYSDALPTTSSNIFLTKSFGDGLKNSLGKTKLSIFDALGAPFSVPVSSFIRSNISSSKTMERLFNFKEKKYGYISSQGFEFYSSWKRFLNSTGAELNKIDFAEINFRRKDTLLSLAFGKNPSSNFLDTSEELLIYQSFYDKEAFLNPWLNLVEEGYSLGFSNRLNELFFDLNIFSGFKRSEDWFLKPSYYFQKTKNESKGLNLTLRNNILSKFMIGYTLGFLETNNGLFDNRFNGAFSIIEDTKSIFSSISFKSSLAKELSFIGSINYSNSSNINSDKIIKNISGLEEFSFDFALIKKSLFYKNDFLSFRIKQDPRIEKARVSLNIPKGRNPNGVVEFKSVTLPIIPSGREINFETSWSFHRDNRKSFINLSFIDDKDHIKSKDIEINLIFAHQRFF
;
A
#
# COMPACT_ATOMS: atom_id res chain seq x y z
N SER A 1 -31.46 -3.17 -73.22
CA SER A 1 -30.56 -4.32 -73.38
C SER A 1 -30.82 -5.29 -72.27
N ASP A 2 -31.51 -6.38 -72.60
CA ASP A 2 -31.90 -7.47 -71.73
C ASP A 2 -30.64 -8.20 -71.30
N GLY A 3 -30.14 -7.90 -70.13
CA GLY A 3 -29.10 -8.68 -69.49
C GLY A 3 -29.77 -9.95 -68.91
N GLU A 4 -29.61 -11.06 -69.62
CA GLU A 4 -29.86 -12.34 -69.03
C GLU A 4 -28.99 -12.51 -67.79
N TYR A 5 -29.63 -12.58 -66.62
CA TYR A 5 -28.98 -13.06 -65.41
C TYR A 5 -28.70 -14.56 -65.60
N GLU A 6 -27.48 -14.92 -65.91
CA GLU A 6 -27.05 -16.27 -65.73
C GLU A 6 -27.16 -16.59 -64.24
N PRO A 7 -27.87 -17.65 -63.82
CA PRO A 7 -27.95 -18.04 -62.41
C PRO A 7 -26.52 -18.40 -62.00
N ILE A 8 -26.01 -17.73 -60.96
CA ILE A 8 -24.77 -18.16 -60.32
C ILE A 8 -25.03 -19.57 -59.81
N ASP A 9 -24.35 -20.53 -60.42
CA ASP A 9 -24.40 -21.94 -59.98
C ASP A 9 -23.78 -22.01 -58.59
N ILE A 10 -24.64 -21.94 -57.56
CA ILE A 10 -24.20 -22.12 -56.15
C ILE A 10 -23.87 -23.58 -56.03
N PRO A 11 -22.58 -23.96 -55.91
CA PRO A 11 -22.20 -25.34 -55.74
C PRO A 11 -22.95 -25.95 -54.59
N ALA A 12 -23.45 -27.19 -54.79
CA ALA A 12 -24.13 -27.97 -53.74
C ALA A 12 -23.32 -27.91 -52.43
N PHE A 13 -23.98 -27.71 -51.28
CA PHE A 13 -23.32 -27.68 -49.98
C PHE A 13 -22.53 -28.96 -49.76
N SER A 14 -21.23 -28.84 -49.38
CA SER A 14 -20.35 -29.95 -49.05
C SER A 14 -19.66 -29.67 -47.73
N TRP A 15 -19.70 -30.62 -46.81
CA TRP A 15 -19.01 -30.52 -45.51
C TRP A 15 -17.50 -30.35 -45.66
N ASP A 16 -16.86 -31.02 -46.62
CA ASP A 16 -15.42 -30.88 -46.89
C ASP A 16 -15.06 -29.44 -47.31
N ARG A 17 -15.90 -28.83 -48.15
CA ARG A 17 -15.71 -27.48 -48.61
C ARG A 17 -15.96 -26.48 -47.49
N PHE A 18 -16.97 -26.72 -46.66
CA PHE A 18 -17.24 -25.92 -45.48
C PHE A 18 -16.05 -25.96 -44.52
N ASP A 19 -15.57 -27.15 -44.13
CA ASP A 19 -14.42 -27.35 -43.24
C ASP A 19 -13.17 -26.63 -43.75
N GLU A 20 -12.90 -26.69 -45.04
CA GLU A 20 -11.75 -26.00 -45.65
C GLU A 20 -11.91 -24.47 -45.65
N GLN A 21 -13.08 -23.96 -45.99
CA GLN A 21 -13.32 -22.53 -46.06
C GLN A 21 -13.33 -21.88 -44.68
N GLU A 22 -14.04 -22.49 -43.72
CA GLU A 22 -14.08 -21.99 -42.32
C GLU A 22 -12.72 -22.08 -41.64
N SER A 23 -11.96 -23.18 -41.87
CA SER A 23 -10.60 -23.29 -41.37
C SER A 23 -9.73 -22.11 -41.80
N LYS A 24 -9.69 -21.76 -43.08
CA LYS A 24 -8.96 -20.64 -43.65
C LYS A 24 -9.47 -19.30 -43.12
N PHE A 25 -10.79 -19.16 -42.94
CA PHE A 25 -11.41 -17.97 -42.42
C PHE A 25 -10.98 -17.74 -40.95
N TYR A 26 -11.05 -18.76 -40.09
CA TYR A 26 -10.63 -18.67 -38.71
C TYR A 26 -9.12 -18.47 -38.55
N GLU A 27 -8.28 -19.09 -39.39
CA GLU A 27 -6.84 -18.78 -39.41
C GLU A 27 -6.58 -17.28 -39.69
N ALA A 28 -7.27 -16.72 -40.70
CA ALA A 28 -7.13 -15.32 -41.05
C ALA A 28 -7.64 -14.37 -39.95
N LEU A 29 -8.76 -14.70 -39.31
CA LEU A 29 -9.30 -13.89 -38.18
C LEU A 29 -8.41 -13.98 -36.95
N SER A 30 -7.96 -15.17 -36.57
CA SER A 30 -7.14 -15.40 -35.39
C SER A 30 -5.79 -14.67 -35.45
N SER A 31 -5.27 -14.45 -36.66
CA SER A 31 -4.03 -13.68 -36.85
C SER A 31 -4.18 -12.19 -36.49
N LYS A 32 -5.41 -11.70 -36.30
CA LYS A 32 -5.75 -10.26 -36.09
C LYS A 32 -6.65 -10.02 -34.88
N SER A 33 -7.10 -11.08 -34.19
CA SER A 33 -8.12 -10.96 -33.16
C SER A 33 -7.78 -11.83 -31.93
N ASP A 34 -7.86 -11.22 -30.75
CA ASP A 34 -7.71 -11.92 -29.47
C ASP A 34 -8.94 -12.74 -29.09
N VAL A 35 -10.13 -12.35 -29.57
CA VAL A 35 -11.40 -13.00 -29.30
C VAL A 35 -12.30 -12.92 -30.51
N ILE A 36 -12.97 -14.01 -30.83
CA ILE A 36 -13.92 -14.13 -31.95
C ILE A 36 -15.28 -14.56 -31.40
N ASN A 37 -16.31 -13.78 -31.74
CA ASN A 37 -17.71 -14.07 -31.38
C ASN A 37 -18.39 -14.88 -32.47
N ASN A 38 -18.96 -16.03 -32.08
CA ASN A 38 -19.66 -16.97 -32.97
C ASN A 38 -21.12 -17.10 -32.49
N SER A 39 -21.99 -16.23 -32.99
CA SER A 39 -23.42 -16.24 -32.67
C SER A 39 -24.20 -17.11 -33.68
N PHE A 40 -23.65 -18.24 -34.06
CA PHE A 40 -24.27 -19.21 -34.99
C PHE A 40 -23.88 -20.63 -34.64
N GLY A 41 -24.56 -21.61 -35.21
CA GLY A 41 -24.26 -23.03 -35.03
C GLY A 41 -25.14 -23.88 -35.93
N PHE A 42 -24.97 -25.19 -35.84
CA PHE A 42 -25.79 -26.15 -36.53
C PHE A 42 -26.88 -26.70 -35.62
N THR A 43 -27.98 -27.20 -36.19
CA THR A 43 -29.06 -27.85 -35.47
C THR A 43 -28.55 -29.16 -34.80
N GLY A 44 -29.05 -29.42 -33.60
CA GLY A 44 -28.66 -30.59 -32.79
C GLY A 44 -27.69 -30.26 -31.67
N GLN A 45 -27.49 -31.24 -30.80
CA GLN A 45 -26.57 -31.16 -29.66
C GLN A 45 -25.28 -31.87 -29.98
N ILE A 46 -24.18 -31.52 -29.31
CA ILE A 46 -22.89 -32.21 -29.51
C ILE A 46 -22.96 -33.70 -29.24
N THR A 47 -23.85 -34.16 -28.33
CA THR A 47 -24.04 -35.54 -27.95
C THR A 47 -24.83 -36.38 -28.99
N ASP A 48 -25.45 -35.72 -29.97
CA ASP A 48 -26.16 -36.39 -31.04
C ASP A 48 -25.21 -37.04 -32.05
N TYR A 49 -23.91 -36.71 -31.94
CA TYR A 49 -22.86 -37.14 -32.84
C TYR A 49 -21.73 -37.87 -32.12
N SER A 50 -21.06 -38.81 -32.80
CA SER A 50 -19.87 -39.41 -32.24
C SER A 50 -18.61 -38.55 -32.49
N ARG A 51 -17.58 -38.75 -31.66
CA ARG A 51 -16.26 -38.12 -31.87
C ARG A 51 -15.71 -38.42 -33.26
N GLU A 52 -15.85 -39.68 -33.73
CA GLU A 52 -15.36 -40.10 -35.04
C GLU A 52 -16.07 -39.37 -36.19
N THR A 53 -17.40 -39.21 -36.08
CA THR A 53 -18.19 -38.47 -37.07
C THR A 53 -17.69 -37.01 -37.15
N LEU A 54 -17.52 -36.32 -36.00
CA LEU A 54 -17.07 -34.93 -35.96
C LEU A 54 -15.63 -34.78 -36.48
N GLN A 55 -14.74 -35.69 -36.10
CA GLN A 55 -13.36 -35.71 -36.58
C GLN A 55 -13.28 -35.90 -38.10
N ASN A 56 -14.17 -36.70 -38.69
CA ASN A 56 -14.24 -36.92 -40.15
C ASN A 56 -14.91 -35.75 -40.87
N THR A 57 -15.86 -35.04 -40.22
CA THR A 57 -16.60 -33.92 -40.83
C THR A 57 -15.82 -32.61 -40.76
N PHE A 58 -15.12 -32.33 -39.66
CA PHE A 58 -14.44 -31.06 -39.37
C PHE A 58 -12.93 -31.20 -39.05
N PRO A 59 -12.16 -32.02 -39.79
CA PRO A 59 -10.75 -32.29 -39.41
C PRO A 59 -9.88 -31.03 -39.44
N LYS A 60 -10.07 -30.13 -40.42
CA LYS A 60 -9.27 -28.90 -40.57
C LYS A 60 -9.67 -27.84 -39.55
N LEU A 61 -10.96 -27.68 -39.35
CA LEU A 61 -11.50 -26.71 -38.40
C LEU A 61 -11.08 -27.02 -36.95
N ILE A 62 -11.16 -28.32 -36.54
CA ILE A 62 -10.68 -28.77 -35.22
C ILE A 62 -9.18 -28.49 -35.05
N ASN A 63 -8.36 -28.80 -36.05
CA ASN A 63 -6.93 -28.52 -36.04
C ASN A 63 -6.64 -26.99 -35.96
N THR A 64 -7.42 -26.19 -36.69
CA THR A 64 -7.29 -24.70 -36.63
C THR A 64 -7.56 -24.19 -35.23
N PHE A 65 -8.67 -24.55 -34.61
CA PHE A 65 -8.97 -24.10 -33.23
C PHE A 65 -7.91 -24.60 -32.23
N ALA A 66 -7.40 -25.82 -32.37
CA ALA A 66 -6.36 -26.35 -31.50
C ALA A 66 -5.02 -25.62 -31.65
N SER A 67 -4.70 -25.12 -32.85
CA SER A 67 -3.45 -24.38 -33.12
C SER A 67 -3.48 -22.93 -32.68
N GLN A 68 -4.65 -22.29 -32.59
CA GLN A 68 -4.85 -20.84 -32.30
C GLN A 68 -5.03 -20.60 -30.80
N GLN A 69 -4.03 -20.95 -29.96
CA GLN A 69 -4.15 -20.95 -28.50
C GLN A 69 -4.25 -19.52 -27.88
N GLU A 70 -3.85 -18.49 -28.60
CA GLU A 70 -3.94 -17.11 -28.13
C GLU A 70 -5.26 -16.43 -28.50
N THR A 71 -6.09 -17.06 -29.36
CA THR A 71 -7.42 -16.57 -29.71
C THR A 71 -8.49 -17.34 -28.93
N ILE A 72 -9.44 -16.62 -28.31
CA ILE A 72 -10.59 -17.20 -27.62
C ILE A 72 -11.79 -17.20 -28.57
N PHE A 73 -12.41 -18.41 -28.75
CA PHE A 73 -13.60 -18.56 -29.54
C PHE A 73 -14.81 -18.66 -28.63
N VAL A 74 -15.73 -17.70 -28.74
CA VAL A 74 -16.94 -17.62 -27.92
C VAL A 74 -18.13 -18.07 -28.78
N TRP A 75 -18.84 -19.10 -28.36
CA TRP A 75 -19.93 -19.72 -29.09
C TRP A 75 -21.27 -19.60 -28.39
N SER A 76 -22.31 -19.26 -29.13
CA SER A 76 -23.70 -19.43 -28.66
C SER A 76 -24.00 -20.91 -28.44
N ALA A 77 -24.56 -21.26 -27.26
CA ALA A 77 -24.84 -22.68 -26.92
C ALA A 77 -25.97 -23.30 -27.75
N GLY A 78 -26.82 -22.50 -28.37
CA GLY A 78 -27.98 -22.95 -29.14
C GLY A 78 -29.33 -22.55 -28.49
N ASN A 79 -30.40 -22.53 -29.33
CA ASN A 79 -31.74 -22.08 -28.93
C ASN A 79 -32.78 -23.21 -29.24
N TYR A 80 -32.43 -24.42 -28.93
CA TYR A 80 -33.23 -25.61 -29.34
C TYR A 80 -34.09 -26.20 -28.22
N ASN A 81 -33.94 -25.73 -26.97
CA ASN A 81 -34.70 -26.27 -25.88
C ASN A 81 -36.21 -25.90 -26.03
N GLY A 82 -37.08 -26.85 -25.89
CA GLY A 82 -38.54 -26.67 -25.99
C GLY A 82 -39.10 -26.44 -27.39
N ILE A 83 -38.26 -26.50 -28.45
CA ILE A 83 -38.78 -26.52 -29.82
C ILE A 83 -39.36 -27.90 -30.14
N THR A 84 -40.31 -27.97 -31.08
CA THR A 84 -40.86 -29.22 -31.57
C THR A 84 -40.01 -29.69 -32.74
N ASP A 85 -39.48 -30.93 -32.68
CA ASP A 85 -38.71 -31.54 -33.74
C ASP A 85 -39.57 -32.03 -34.92
N THR A 86 -38.94 -32.64 -35.90
CA THR A 86 -39.62 -33.16 -37.08
C THR A 86 -40.55 -34.37 -36.79
N GLU A 87 -40.38 -35.00 -35.64
CA GLU A 87 -41.19 -36.14 -35.17
C GLU A 87 -42.32 -35.68 -34.25
N GLY A 88 -42.45 -34.38 -33.93
CA GLY A 88 -43.48 -33.81 -33.12
C GLY A 88 -43.17 -33.78 -31.62
N GLU A 89 -41.97 -34.16 -31.21
CA GLU A 89 -41.54 -34.22 -29.82
C GLU A 89 -40.85 -32.91 -29.41
N GLN A 90 -40.97 -32.52 -28.12
CA GLN A 90 -40.25 -31.37 -27.60
C GLN A 90 -38.81 -31.71 -27.31
N VAL A 91 -37.91 -30.95 -27.90
CA VAL A 91 -36.48 -31.12 -27.71
C VAL A 91 -36.04 -30.67 -26.29
N ASN A 92 -35.42 -31.61 -25.57
CA ASN A 92 -34.72 -31.28 -24.33
C ASN A 92 -33.24 -31.02 -24.66
N ALA A 93 -32.85 -29.76 -24.82
CA ALA A 93 -31.48 -29.38 -25.18
C ALA A 93 -30.56 -29.32 -23.95
N ALA A 94 -30.31 -30.46 -23.33
CA ALA A 94 -29.47 -30.60 -22.13
C ALA A 94 -27.99 -30.28 -22.38
N ASN A 95 -27.54 -30.21 -23.64
CA ASN A 95 -26.16 -29.98 -24.03
C ASN A 95 -26.05 -28.87 -25.09
N PRO A 96 -24.89 -28.21 -25.22
CA PRO A 96 -24.71 -27.21 -26.26
C PRO A 96 -24.71 -27.82 -27.66
N GLY A 97 -24.91 -26.95 -28.65
CA GLY A 97 -24.81 -27.28 -30.05
C GLY A 97 -23.42 -27.75 -30.45
N ILE A 98 -23.32 -28.29 -31.66
CA ILE A 98 -22.13 -28.99 -32.17
C ILE A 98 -20.87 -28.19 -32.01
N LEU A 99 -20.78 -26.95 -32.56
CA LEU A 99 -19.56 -26.13 -32.54
C LEU A 99 -19.23 -25.63 -31.13
N ALA A 100 -20.25 -25.26 -30.36
CA ALA A 100 -20.09 -24.81 -28.98
C ALA A 100 -19.63 -25.95 -28.05
N GLY A 101 -19.97 -27.21 -28.37
CA GLY A 101 -19.66 -28.37 -27.57
C GLY A 101 -18.39 -29.12 -27.98
N LEU A 102 -17.66 -28.71 -29.03
CA LEU A 102 -16.50 -29.44 -29.56
C LEU A 102 -15.47 -29.80 -28.49
N GLY A 103 -15.25 -28.93 -27.50
CA GLY A 103 -14.31 -29.17 -26.39
C GLY A 103 -14.62 -30.40 -25.54
N TYR A 104 -15.83 -30.96 -25.62
CA TYR A 104 -16.19 -32.21 -24.96
C TYR A 104 -15.46 -33.40 -25.55
N TYR A 105 -15.42 -33.52 -26.88
CA TYR A 105 -14.72 -34.61 -27.57
C TYR A 105 -13.26 -34.31 -27.86
N PHE A 106 -12.89 -33.02 -27.89
CA PHE A 106 -11.54 -32.50 -28.16
C PHE A 106 -11.10 -31.60 -27.02
N PRO A 107 -10.64 -32.14 -25.87
CA PRO A 107 -10.34 -31.38 -24.66
C PRO A 107 -9.29 -30.26 -24.85
N GLU A 108 -8.42 -30.38 -25.85
CA GLU A 108 -7.47 -29.34 -26.24
C GLU A 108 -8.16 -28.03 -26.63
N LEU A 109 -9.38 -28.11 -27.19
CA LEU A 109 -10.18 -26.94 -27.56
C LEU A 109 -10.84 -26.25 -26.35
N ALA A 110 -11.12 -26.97 -25.26
CA ALA A 110 -11.76 -26.42 -24.08
C ALA A 110 -10.94 -25.29 -23.41
N LYS A 111 -9.64 -25.17 -23.76
CA LYS A 111 -8.76 -24.15 -23.21
C LYS A 111 -9.01 -22.73 -23.77
N ASN A 112 -9.52 -22.65 -24.98
CA ASN A 112 -9.75 -21.39 -25.71
C ASN A 112 -11.13 -21.29 -26.37
N ASN A 113 -12.01 -22.28 -26.17
CA ASN A 113 -13.40 -22.27 -26.62
C ASN A 113 -14.35 -22.12 -25.42
N VAL A 114 -15.40 -21.32 -25.58
CA VAL A 114 -16.39 -21.01 -24.55
C VAL A 114 -17.78 -21.19 -25.13
N ALA A 115 -18.59 -22.06 -24.55
CA ALA A 115 -20.02 -22.14 -24.83
C ALA A 115 -20.76 -21.11 -23.92
N VAL A 116 -21.77 -20.44 -24.46
CA VAL A 116 -22.52 -19.40 -23.70
C VAL A 116 -24.01 -19.70 -23.74
N VAL A 117 -24.61 -19.93 -22.57
CA VAL A 117 -26.06 -20.10 -22.38
C VAL A 117 -26.73 -18.77 -22.02
N ALA A 118 -28.03 -18.66 -22.33
CA ALA A 118 -28.79 -17.42 -22.11
C ALA A 118 -29.55 -17.44 -20.79
N VAL A 119 -29.47 -16.36 -20.04
CA VAL A 119 -30.36 -16.08 -18.89
C VAL A 119 -31.22 -14.86 -19.17
N ASP A 120 -32.38 -14.80 -18.49
CA ASP A 120 -33.30 -13.68 -18.51
C ASP A 120 -32.89 -12.56 -17.53
N GLN A 121 -33.76 -11.56 -17.32
CA GLN A 121 -33.53 -10.43 -16.43
C GLN A 121 -33.54 -10.83 -14.94
N GLU A 122 -34.24 -11.90 -14.58
CA GLU A 122 -34.30 -12.52 -13.25
C GLU A 122 -33.09 -13.45 -13.02
N GLY A 123 -32.29 -13.66 -14.06
CA GLY A 123 -31.12 -14.55 -14.09
C GLY A 123 -31.49 -16.03 -14.14
N GLU A 124 -32.76 -16.38 -14.48
CA GLU A 124 -33.14 -17.76 -14.79
C GLU A 124 -32.65 -18.13 -16.19
N ILE A 125 -32.39 -19.45 -16.37
CA ILE A 125 -32.03 -19.94 -17.70
C ILE A 125 -33.20 -19.74 -18.66
N ALA A 126 -32.99 -19.11 -19.80
CA ALA A 126 -34.02 -18.88 -20.77
C ALA A 126 -34.60 -20.21 -21.28
N ASP A 127 -35.93 -20.25 -21.46
CA ASP A 127 -36.62 -21.48 -21.86
C ASP A 127 -36.07 -22.08 -23.14
N PHE A 128 -35.74 -21.26 -24.11
CA PHE A 128 -35.18 -21.67 -25.39
C PHE A 128 -33.71 -22.12 -25.35
N SER A 129 -32.98 -21.71 -24.29
CA SER A 129 -31.51 -21.88 -24.27
C SER A 129 -31.13 -23.36 -24.10
N ASN A 130 -30.23 -23.88 -24.94
CA ASN A 130 -29.49 -25.07 -24.62
C ASN A 130 -28.81 -24.90 -23.24
N ARG A 131 -28.57 -26.02 -22.56
CA ARG A 131 -27.87 -26.06 -21.26
C ARG A 131 -26.39 -26.33 -21.49
N CYS A 132 -25.58 -26.10 -20.44
CA CYS A 132 -24.14 -26.37 -20.49
C CYS A 132 -23.79 -27.86 -20.55
N GLY A 133 -24.54 -28.71 -19.84
CA GLY A 133 -24.41 -30.19 -19.89
C GLY A 133 -22.99 -30.70 -19.88
N VAL A 134 -22.62 -31.46 -20.89
CA VAL A 134 -21.27 -32.02 -21.02
C VAL A 134 -20.15 -30.99 -21.23
N ALA A 135 -20.48 -29.75 -21.55
CA ALA A 135 -19.55 -28.64 -21.70
C ALA A 135 -19.38 -27.81 -20.44
N ALA A 136 -19.87 -28.26 -19.28
CA ALA A 136 -19.93 -27.47 -18.03
C ALA A 136 -18.58 -26.83 -17.63
N ASP A 137 -17.46 -27.44 -17.95
CA ASP A 137 -16.12 -26.95 -17.60
C ASP A 137 -15.63 -25.79 -18.48
N PHE A 138 -16.21 -25.60 -19.65
CA PHE A 138 -15.89 -24.50 -20.59
C PHE A 138 -17.14 -23.77 -21.07
N CYS A 139 -18.22 -23.77 -20.26
CA CYS A 139 -19.48 -23.08 -20.50
C CYS A 139 -19.75 -22.05 -19.41
N ILE A 140 -20.41 -20.93 -19.77
CA ILE A 140 -20.77 -19.85 -18.86
C ILE A 140 -22.15 -19.28 -19.24
N ALA A 141 -22.88 -18.78 -18.24
CA ALA A 141 -24.16 -18.10 -18.45
C ALA A 141 -23.97 -16.57 -18.59
N ALA A 142 -24.73 -15.97 -19.51
CA ALA A 142 -24.77 -14.52 -19.67
C ALA A 142 -26.18 -14.04 -20.07
N PRO A 143 -26.54 -12.75 -19.86
CA PRO A 143 -27.81 -12.20 -20.27
C PRO A 143 -28.08 -12.39 -21.77
N GLY A 144 -29.27 -12.92 -22.14
CA GLY A 144 -29.62 -13.21 -23.52
C GLY A 144 -31.10 -13.05 -23.83
N VAL A 145 -31.88 -12.44 -22.93
CA VAL A 145 -33.31 -12.22 -23.13
C VAL A 145 -33.57 -10.70 -23.10
N ARG A 146 -34.28 -10.21 -24.14
CA ARG A 146 -34.64 -8.80 -24.31
C ARG A 146 -33.40 -7.86 -24.29
N VAL A 147 -32.33 -8.28 -24.94
CA VAL A 147 -31.09 -7.50 -25.05
C VAL A 147 -31.31 -6.37 -26.07
N PRO A 148 -31.01 -5.10 -25.74
CA PRO A 148 -31.10 -3.99 -26.70
C PRO A 148 -30.07 -4.15 -27.82
N LEU A 149 -30.52 -4.13 -29.06
CA LEU A 149 -29.74 -4.25 -30.29
C LEU A 149 -29.80 -2.94 -31.03
N ALA A 150 -28.65 -2.37 -31.40
CA ALA A 150 -28.59 -1.21 -32.26
C ALA A 150 -29.08 -1.60 -33.69
N ILE A 151 -29.96 -0.81 -34.23
CA ILE A 151 -30.49 -0.97 -35.59
C ILE A 151 -30.32 0.32 -36.39
N PRO A 152 -30.21 0.25 -37.73
CA PRO A 152 -30.23 1.45 -38.57
C PRO A 152 -31.54 2.21 -38.39
N ASN A 153 -31.45 3.53 -38.33
CA ASN A 153 -32.64 4.37 -38.40
C ASN A 153 -33.44 4.08 -39.66
N ASN A 154 -34.75 4.03 -39.54
CA ASN A 154 -35.65 3.76 -40.64
C ASN A 154 -35.46 2.37 -41.30
N LEU A 155 -35.09 1.35 -40.46
CA LEU A 155 -34.84 -0.01 -40.90
C LEU A 155 -35.99 -0.58 -41.75
N PHE A 156 -37.25 -0.39 -41.31
CA PHE A 156 -38.43 -0.92 -42.00
C PHE A 156 -38.45 -0.53 -43.50
N ASN A 157 -38.21 0.75 -43.79
CA ASN A 157 -38.24 1.25 -45.17
C ASN A 157 -36.98 0.87 -45.97
N SER A 158 -35.93 0.43 -45.33
CA SER A 158 -34.70 -0.02 -45.98
C SER A 158 -34.73 -1.50 -46.37
N LEU A 159 -35.67 -2.28 -45.83
CA LEU A 159 -35.82 -3.73 -46.08
C LEU A 159 -36.64 -3.96 -47.38
N SER A 160 -36.17 -4.86 -48.21
CA SER A 160 -36.95 -5.44 -49.29
C SER A 160 -38.07 -6.34 -48.76
N GLU A 161 -39.09 -6.62 -49.55
CA GLU A 161 -40.20 -7.52 -49.12
C GLU A 161 -39.67 -8.97 -48.76
N ASN A 162 -38.65 -9.41 -49.43
CA ASN A 162 -38.02 -10.71 -49.10
C ASN A 162 -37.25 -10.67 -47.78
N GLU A 163 -36.64 -9.54 -47.44
CA GLU A 163 -35.97 -9.40 -46.13
C GLU A 163 -36.98 -9.20 -44.99
N LYS A 164 -38.09 -8.52 -45.25
CA LYS A 164 -39.20 -8.41 -44.24
C LYS A 164 -39.75 -9.77 -43.87
N SER A 165 -39.86 -10.71 -44.81
CA SER A 165 -40.40 -12.06 -44.50
C SER A 165 -39.54 -12.83 -43.48
N ASN A 166 -38.30 -12.42 -43.18
CA ASN A 166 -37.49 -12.99 -42.13
C ASN A 166 -37.77 -12.40 -40.73
N PHE A 167 -38.60 -11.41 -40.63
CA PHE A 167 -38.99 -10.82 -39.34
C PHE A 167 -40.38 -11.30 -38.91
N ASN A 168 -40.57 -11.35 -37.58
CA ASN A 168 -41.88 -11.59 -37.01
C ASN A 168 -42.83 -10.39 -37.27
N ASP A 169 -44.11 -10.63 -37.58
CA ASP A 169 -45.10 -9.58 -37.89
C ASP A 169 -45.18 -8.48 -36.82
N ASN A 170 -45.06 -8.84 -35.51
CA ASN A 170 -45.07 -7.87 -34.43
C ASN A 170 -43.82 -6.94 -34.45
N VAL A 171 -42.66 -7.44 -34.90
CA VAL A 171 -41.47 -6.65 -35.07
C VAL A 171 -41.59 -5.72 -36.25
N LEU A 172 -42.17 -6.18 -37.37
CA LEU A 172 -42.41 -5.38 -38.54
C LEU A 172 -43.39 -4.26 -38.26
N ASP A 173 -44.50 -4.52 -37.60
CA ASP A 173 -45.49 -3.56 -37.14
C ASP A 173 -44.86 -2.50 -36.21
N TYR A 174 -44.00 -2.95 -35.28
CA TYR A 174 -43.27 -2.04 -34.42
C TYR A 174 -42.32 -1.12 -35.21
N LEU A 175 -41.52 -1.65 -36.09
CA LEU A 175 -40.56 -0.89 -36.92
C LEU A 175 -41.26 0.10 -37.88
N GLU A 176 -42.41 -0.27 -38.46
CA GLU A 176 -43.23 0.58 -39.29
C GLU A 176 -43.76 1.80 -38.54
N ASN A 177 -44.22 1.55 -37.30
CA ASN A 177 -44.78 2.60 -36.42
C ASN A 177 -43.72 3.44 -35.72
N HIS A 178 -42.48 3.00 -35.67
CA HIS A 178 -41.35 3.65 -34.96
C HIS A 178 -40.12 3.81 -35.88
N PRO A 179 -40.19 4.54 -37.01
CA PRO A 179 -39.16 4.60 -38.03
C PRO A 179 -37.85 5.25 -37.55
N THR A 180 -37.90 6.02 -36.47
CA THR A 180 -36.72 6.70 -35.88
C THR A 180 -36.11 5.88 -34.72
N GLU A 181 -36.66 4.70 -34.41
CA GLU A 181 -36.13 3.85 -33.37
C GLU A 181 -34.73 3.35 -33.74
N ALA A 182 -33.78 3.45 -32.80
CA ALA A 182 -32.40 3.05 -33.01
C ALA A 182 -32.08 1.71 -32.33
N TYR A 183 -33.05 1.09 -31.64
CA TYR A 183 -32.87 -0.14 -30.90
C TYR A 183 -34.08 -1.07 -31.01
N LEU A 184 -33.80 -2.37 -31.11
CA LEU A 184 -34.75 -3.46 -30.94
C LEU A 184 -34.33 -4.36 -29.77
N LEU A 185 -35.29 -5.08 -29.20
CA LEU A 185 -35.01 -6.08 -28.17
C LEU A 185 -34.94 -7.48 -28.80
N GLY A 186 -33.77 -8.10 -28.72
CA GLY A 186 -33.53 -9.45 -29.19
C GLY A 186 -33.37 -10.45 -28.05
N SER A 187 -33.71 -11.73 -28.32
CA SER A 187 -33.51 -12.84 -27.38
C SER A 187 -32.86 -14.02 -28.08
N GLY A 188 -31.91 -14.66 -27.41
CA GLY A 188 -31.15 -15.82 -27.94
C GLY A 188 -29.78 -15.94 -27.27
N THR A 189 -29.21 -17.12 -27.31
CA THR A 189 -27.79 -17.35 -26.92
C THR A 189 -26.83 -16.57 -27.82
N SER A 190 -27.28 -16.19 -29.03
CA SER A 190 -26.57 -15.31 -29.95
C SER A 190 -26.34 -13.89 -29.38
N PHE A 191 -27.13 -13.48 -28.39
CA PHE A 191 -26.99 -12.19 -27.68
C PHE A 191 -26.23 -12.37 -26.33
N SER A 192 -26.18 -13.58 -25.79
CA SER A 192 -25.36 -13.88 -24.61
C SER A 192 -23.87 -13.97 -24.95
N ALA A 193 -23.53 -14.60 -26.07
CA ALA A 193 -22.15 -14.75 -26.52
C ALA A 193 -21.39 -13.40 -26.63
N PRO A 194 -21.98 -12.32 -27.21
CA PRO A 194 -21.32 -11.00 -27.25
C PRO A 194 -21.05 -10.39 -25.89
N HIS A 195 -21.85 -10.66 -24.85
CA HIS A 195 -21.58 -10.20 -23.50
C HIS A 195 -20.29 -10.81 -22.95
N VAL A 196 -20.06 -12.11 -23.19
CA VAL A 196 -18.83 -12.81 -22.81
C VAL A 196 -17.66 -12.31 -23.65
N THR A 197 -17.83 -12.17 -24.97
CA THR A 197 -16.83 -11.64 -25.90
C THR A 197 -16.36 -10.24 -25.48
N GLY A 198 -17.32 -9.33 -25.21
CA GLY A 198 -17.02 -7.98 -24.73
C GLY A 198 -16.31 -7.97 -23.37
N SER A 199 -16.69 -8.87 -22.47
CA SER A 199 -16.02 -9.03 -21.18
C SER A 199 -14.58 -9.50 -21.33
N ILE A 200 -14.31 -10.45 -22.21
CA ILE A 200 -12.96 -10.92 -22.55
C ILE A 200 -12.15 -9.76 -23.15
N ALA A 201 -12.72 -8.99 -24.09
CA ALA A 201 -12.04 -7.85 -24.69
C ALA A 201 -11.65 -6.79 -23.63
N VAL A 202 -12.55 -6.47 -22.68
CA VAL A 202 -12.24 -5.57 -21.55
C VAL A 202 -11.10 -6.13 -20.68
N LEU A 203 -11.10 -7.41 -20.38
CA LEU A 203 -10.03 -8.04 -19.59
C LEU A 203 -8.70 -8.09 -20.35
N LYS A 204 -8.72 -8.32 -21.65
CA LYS A 204 -7.53 -8.26 -22.52
C LYS A 204 -6.95 -6.86 -22.55
N GLU A 205 -7.78 -5.81 -22.66
CA GLU A 205 -7.32 -4.42 -22.58
C GLU A 205 -6.77 -4.08 -21.17
N LEU A 206 -7.41 -4.56 -20.10
CA LEU A 206 -6.99 -4.30 -18.73
C LEU A 206 -5.63 -4.96 -18.40
N PHE A 207 -5.46 -6.21 -18.82
CA PHE A 207 -4.26 -7.00 -18.46
C PHE A 207 -3.24 -7.08 -19.60
N ARG A 208 -3.61 -6.73 -20.84
CA ARG A 208 -2.74 -6.72 -22.03
C ARG A 208 -1.76 -7.91 -22.07
N ASP A 209 -0.48 -7.61 -22.18
CA ASP A 209 0.59 -8.62 -22.26
C ASP A 209 0.92 -9.31 -20.92
N ASN A 210 0.19 -8.98 -19.85
CA ASN A 210 0.43 -9.56 -18.52
C ASN A 210 -0.19 -10.97 -18.37
N LEU A 211 -1.30 -11.24 -19.05
CA LEU A 211 -2.01 -12.51 -18.98
C LEU A 211 -2.21 -13.08 -20.38
N SER A 212 -2.03 -14.40 -20.53
CA SER A 212 -2.42 -15.11 -21.75
C SER A 212 -3.94 -15.19 -21.90
N SER A 213 -4.43 -15.53 -23.09
CA SER A 213 -5.85 -15.75 -23.35
C SER A 213 -6.44 -16.81 -22.42
N VAL A 214 -5.72 -17.92 -22.22
CA VAL A 214 -6.12 -18.98 -21.27
C VAL A 214 -6.27 -18.45 -19.84
N GLN A 215 -5.31 -17.63 -19.35
CA GLN A 215 -5.36 -17.05 -18.01
C GLN A 215 -6.51 -16.05 -17.85
N ILE A 216 -6.86 -15.33 -18.90
CA ILE A 216 -8.03 -14.43 -18.91
C ILE A 216 -9.32 -15.23 -18.83
N LEU A 217 -9.43 -16.33 -19.59
CA LEU A 217 -10.60 -17.20 -19.57
C LEU A 217 -10.76 -17.91 -18.22
N GLU A 218 -9.67 -18.47 -17.68
CA GLU A 218 -9.65 -19.05 -16.33
C GLU A 218 -10.11 -18.05 -15.28
N ARG A 219 -9.63 -16.79 -15.35
CA ARG A 219 -10.04 -15.72 -14.48
C ARG A 219 -11.54 -15.43 -14.59
N LEU A 220 -12.07 -15.36 -15.79
CA LEU A 220 -13.51 -15.16 -16.03
C LEU A 220 -14.34 -16.27 -15.38
N PHE A 221 -13.93 -17.53 -15.54
CA PHE A 221 -14.61 -18.68 -14.93
C PHE A 221 -14.50 -18.72 -13.40
N ILE A 222 -13.32 -18.44 -12.84
CA ILE A 222 -13.12 -18.40 -11.38
C ILE A 222 -13.98 -17.31 -10.73
N THR A 223 -14.13 -16.17 -11.38
CA THR A 223 -14.84 -15.00 -10.83
C THR A 223 -16.33 -15.00 -11.11
N ALA A 224 -16.83 -15.85 -11.99
CA ALA A 224 -18.25 -16.00 -12.28
C ALA A 224 -19.04 -16.25 -11.00
N ASN A 225 -20.29 -15.75 -10.95
CA ASN A 225 -21.17 -15.96 -9.81
C ASN A 225 -21.68 -17.42 -9.80
N LYS A 226 -21.27 -18.17 -8.77
CA LYS A 226 -21.62 -19.59 -8.57
C LYS A 226 -22.56 -19.80 -7.38
N THR A 227 -23.25 -18.73 -6.91
CA THR A 227 -24.12 -18.81 -5.74
C THR A 227 -25.55 -19.14 -6.11
N GLY A 228 -26.27 -19.81 -5.20
CA GLY A 228 -27.66 -20.18 -5.41
C GLY A 228 -27.84 -21.08 -6.63
N LYS A 229 -28.79 -20.74 -7.51
CA LYS A 229 -29.09 -21.51 -8.75
C LYS A 229 -27.89 -21.67 -9.69
N TYR A 230 -26.98 -20.71 -9.71
CA TYR A 230 -25.79 -20.74 -10.57
C TYR A 230 -24.72 -21.78 -10.14
N ALA A 231 -24.95 -22.47 -9.02
CA ALA A 231 -24.12 -23.60 -8.60
C ALA A 231 -24.39 -24.87 -9.42
N ASP A 232 -25.52 -24.93 -10.14
CA ASP A 232 -25.86 -26.01 -11.03
C ASP A 232 -25.04 -25.93 -12.31
N LYS A 233 -23.99 -26.76 -12.37
CA LYS A 233 -23.05 -26.77 -13.49
C LYS A 233 -23.66 -27.34 -14.78
N GLU A 234 -24.62 -28.21 -14.69
CA GLU A 234 -25.26 -28.78 -15.88
C GLU A 234 -26.07 -27.73 -16.64
N ILE A 235 -26.64 -26.76 -15.89
CA ILE A 235 -27.42 -25.65 -16.47
C ILE A 235 -26.51 -24.44 -16.79
N TYR A 236 -25.73 -23.96 -15.83
CA TYR A 236 -25.04 -22.67 -15.89
C TYR A 236 -23.52 -22.78 -16.08
N GLY A 237 -22.96 -23.98 -16.19
CA GLY A 237 -21.54 -24.22 -16.38
C GLY A 237 -20.68 -23.65 -15.25
N GLN A 238 -19.80 -22.70 -15.56
CA GLN A 238 -18.95 -22.02 -14.61
C GLN A 238 -19.68 -20.92 -13.81
N GLY A 239 -20.99 -20.74 -14.03
CA GLY A 239 -21.84 -19.77 -13.35
C GLY A 239 -22.23 -18.56 -14.22
N LEU A 240 -22.82 -17.53 -13.59
CA LEU A 240 -23.18 -16.29 -14.28
C LEU A 240 -21.99 -15.36 -14.42
N LEU A 241 -21.79 -14.81 -15.60
CA LEU A 241 -20.77 -13.82 -15.92
C LEU A 241 -20.75 -12.65 -14.93
N ASP A 242 -19.60 -12.36 -14.31
CA ASP A 242 -19.35 -11.22 -13.42
C ASP A 242 -18.08 -10.45 -13.82
N LEU A 243 -18.22 -9.56 -14.80
CA LEU A 243 -17.12 -8.74 -15.30
C LEU A 243 -16.55 -7.84 -14.19
N LYS A 244 -17.40 -7.33 -13.27
CA LYS A 244 -16.94 -6.48 -12.17
C LYS A 244 -15.96 -7.22 -11.27
N LYS A 245 -16.27 -8.47 -10.96
CA LYS A 245 -15.41 -9.32 -10.13
C LYS A 245 -14.16 -9.74 -10.88
N ALA A 246 -14.30 -10.07 -12.18
CA ALA A 246 -13.17 -10.42 -13.04
C ALA A 246 -12.17 -9.27 -13.24
N SER A 247 -12.62 -8.02 -13.27
CA SER A 247 -11.79 -6.83 -13.39
C SER A 247 -11.23 -6.31 -12.07
N SER A 248 -11.59 -6.93 -10.94
CA SER A 248 -11.16 -6.55 -9.58
C SER A 248 -10.13 -7.54 -9.03
N PRO A 249 -9.29 -7.16 -8.04
CA PRO A 249 -8.36 -8.09 -7.41
C PRO A 249 -9.08 -9.28 -6.75
N VAL A 250 -8.61 -10.50 -7.01
CA VAL A 250 -9.14 -11.74 -6.45
C VAL A 250 -8.28 -12.18 -5.27
N GLY A 251 -8.89 -12.37 -4.10
CA GLY A 251 -8.18 -12.81 -2.91
C GLY A 251 -7.20 -11.80 -2.33
N SER A 252 -6.14 -12.28 -1.68
CA SER A 252 -5.11 -11.44 -1.08
C SER A 252 -4.18 -10.85 -2.14
N THR A 253 -3.83 -9.56 -1.96
CA THR A 253 -2.85 -8.92 -2.84
C THR A 253 -1.44 -9.03 -2.30
N LEU A 254 -0.48 -9.20 -3.20
CA LEU A 254 0.90 -9.57 -2.91
C LEU A 254 1.88 -8.66 -3.65
N PHE A 255 3.09 -8.54 -3.10
CA PHE A 255 4.27 -8.00 -3.76
C PHE A 255 5.23 -9.12 -4.11
N TYR A 256 5.74 -9.10 -5.33
CA TYR A 256 6.92 -9.86 -5.71
C TYR A 256 8.13 -8.91 -5.73
N THR A 257 9.21 -9.30 -5.09
CA THR A 257 10.47 -8.53 -5.04
C THR A 257 11.55 -9.15 -5.93
N ARG A 258 11.26 -10.32 -6.52
CA ARG A 258 12.09 -11.07 -7.47
C ARG A 258 11.37 -11.22 -8.81
N SER A 259 12.12 -11.57 -9.85
CA SER A 259 11.62 -11.63 -11.23
C SER A 259 10.68 -12.81 -11.53
N SER A 260 9.95 -13.34 -10.55
CA SER A 260 9.01 -14.45 -10.76
C SER A 260 7.84 -14.38 -9.78
N ILE A 261 6.61 -14.60 -10.28
CA ILE A 261 5.41 -14.77 -9.45
C ILE A 261 5.41 -16.11 -8.68
N TYR A 262 6.32 -17.03 -9.01
CA TYR A 262 6.51 -18.29 -8.29
C TYR A 262 7.55 -18.19 -7.17
N SER A 263 8.15 -16.99 -6.97
CA SER A 263 9.03 -16.71 -5.84
C SER A 263 8.24 -16.32 -4.58
N ASP A 264 8.95 -16.21 -3.45
CA ASP A 264 8.34 -15.74 -2.20
C ASP A 264 7.65 -14.39 -2.39
N ALA A 265 6.37 -14.35 -2.05
CA ALA A 265 5.53 -13.18 -2.11
C ALA A 265 5.32 -12.57 -0.73
N LEU A 266 5.21 -11.25 -0.67
CA LEU A 266 4.99 -10.49 0.56
C LEU A 266 3.60 -9.84 0.53
N PRO A 267 2.74 -10.08 1.55
CA PRO A 267 1.41 -9.48 1.59
C PRO A 267 1.45 -7.96 1.58
N THR A 268 0.57 -7.33 0.82
CA THR A 268 0.45 -5.87 0.78
C THR A 268 0.02 -5.30 2.14
N THR A 269 -0.77 -6.06 2.90
CA THR A 269 -1.27 -5.66 4.23
C THR A 269 -0.18 -5.52 5.29
N SER A 270 0.91 -6.27 5.16
CA SER A 270 2.09 -6.19 6.04
C SER A 270 3.21 -5.30 5.48
N SER A 271 3.04 -4.77 4.27
CA SER A 271 4.04 -3.96 3.58
C SER A 271 3.70 -2.49 3.70
N ASN A 272 4.44 -1.77 4.53
CA ASN A 272 4.22 -0.34 4.77
C ASN A 272 5.50 0.37 5.21
N ILE A 273 5.47 1.70 5.09
CA ILE A 273 6.54 2.61 5.49
C ILE A 273 5.96 3.56 6.52
N PHE A 274 6.51 3.57 7.74
CA PHE A 274 6.20 4.56 8.77
C PHE A 274 7.36 5.54 8.87
N LEU A 275 7.06 6.82 8.67
CA LEU A 275 8.05 7.90 8.70
C LEU A 275 7.87 8.77 9.93
N THR A 276 8.99 9.15 10.55
CA THR A 276 9.04 10.22 11.55
C THR A 276 8.91 11.57 10.86
N LYS A 277 8.73 12.62 11.65
CA LYS A 277 8.57 13.96 11.11
C LYS A 277 9.82 14.52 10.42
N SER A 278 11.02 13.98 10.64
CA SER A 278 12.22 14.42 9.93
C SER A 278 12.13 14.23 8.42
N PHE A 279 11.34 13.25 7.95
CA PHE A 279 11.02 13.05 6.54
C PHE A 279 9.88 13.94 6.03
N GLY A 280 9.05 14.52 6.91
CA GLY A 280 7.89 15.31 6.53
C GLY A 280 7.04 14.62 5.47
N ASP A 281 6.72 15.36 4.42
CA ASP A 281 6.03 14.88 3.23
C ASP A 281 6.99 14.47 2.08
N GLY A 282 8.31 14.56 2.28
CA GLY A 282 9.31 14.41 1.21
C GLY A 282 9.18 13.09 0.45
N LEU A 283 9.09 11.94 1.16
CA LEU A 283 8.92 10.65 0.51
C LEU A 283 7.55 10.50 -0.15
N LYS A 284 6.50 10.96 0.52
CA LYS A 284 5.11 10.89 0.01
C LYS A 284 4.93 11.73 -1.26
N ASN A 285 5.46 12.94 -1.29
CA ASN A 285 5.39 13.84 -2.45
C ASN A 285 6.22 13.32 -3.63
N SER A 286 7.44 12.86 -3.36
CA SER A 286 8.31 12.31 -4.40
C SER A 286 7.75 11.05 -5.03
N LEU A 287 7.06 10.21 -4.26
CA LEU A 287 6.48 8.95 -4.73
C LEU A 287 4.99 9.05 -5.07
N GLY A 288 4.34 10.20 -4.84
CA GLY A 288 2.90 10.37 -5.04
C GLY A 288 2.40 10.08 -6.45
N LYS A 289 3.21 10.39 -7.47
CA LYS A 289 2.94 10.09 -8.88
C LYS A 289 3.46 8.72 -9.33
N THR A 290 4.25 8.05 -8.51
CA THR A 290 4.86 6.76 -8.84
C THR A 290 3.88 5.64 -8.53
N LYS A 291 3.53 4.85 -9.56
CA LYS A 291 2.68 3.66 -9.43
C LYS A 291 3.54 2.40 -9.47
N LEU A 292 3.15 1.41 -8.72
CA LEU A 292 3.70 0.06 -8.73
C LEU A 292 2.59 -0.97 -8.93
N SER A 293 2.94 -2.15 -9.38
CA SER A 293 2.00 -3.27 -9.49
C SER A 293 1.99 -4.10 -8.22
N ILE A 294 0.79 -4.34 -7.71
CA ILE A 294 0.48 -5.41 -6.78
C ILE A 294 -0.17 -6.54 -7.57
N PHE A 295 -0.05 -7.77 -7.09
CA PHE A 295 -0.57 -8.93 -7.77
C PHE A 295 -1.63 -9.60 -6.91
N ASP A 296 -2.73 -10.00 -7.51
CA ASP A 296 -3.77 -10.74 -6.81
C ASP A 296 -3.43 -12.25 -6.70
N ALA A 297 -4.32 -13.03 -6.07
CA ALA A 297 -4.11 -14.46 -5.88
C ALA A 297 -4.04 -15.27 -7.18
N LEU A 298 -4.54 -14.74 -8.30
CA LEU A 298 -4.45 -15.31 -9.64
C LEU A 298 -3.25 -14.75 -10.43
N GLY A 299 -2.39 -13.96 -9.80
CA GLY A 299 -1.20 -13.38 -10.40
C GLY A 299 -1.47 -12.23 -11.38
N ALA A 300 -2.68 -11.66 -11.41
CA ALA A 300 -2.97 -10.50 -12.22
C ALA A 300 -2.42 -9.22 -11.58
N PRO A 301 -1.75 -8.33 -12.35
CA PRO A 301 -1.22 -7.09 -11.81
C PRO A 301 -2.26 -5.99 -11.75
N PHE A 302 -2.24 -5.23 -10.64
CA PHE A 302 -3.05 -4.03 -10.44
C PHE A 302 -2.17 -2.85 -10.07
N SER A 303 -2.39 -1.71 -10.71
CA SER A 303 -1.57 -0.51 -10.51
C SER A 303 -2.07 0.31 -9.34
N VAL A 304 -1.21 0.53 -8.33
CA VAL A 304 -1.51 1.35 -7.15
C VAL A 304 -0.40 2.39 -6.91
N PRO A 305 -0.72 3.57 -6.34
CA PRO A 305 0.30 4.55 -6.02
C PRO A 305 1.16 4.09 -4.84
N VAL A 306 2.47 4.28 -4.91
CA VAL A 306 3.41 3.94 -3.82
C VAL A 306 3.05 4.69 -2.53
N SER A 307 2.53 5.91 -2.65
CA SER A 307 2.12 6.74 -1.52
C SER A 307 1.04 6.12 -0.63
N SER A 308 0.24 5.16 -1.15
CA SER A 308 -0.77 4.45 -0.35
C SER A 308 -0.18 3.54 0.73
N PHE A 309 1.10 3.19 0.62
CA PHE A 309 1.84 2.38 1.61
C PHE A 309 2.65 3.24 2.59
N ILE A 310 2.71 4.55 2.38
CA ILE A 310 3.43 5.47 3.26
C ILE A 310 2.46 6.03 4.30
N ARG A 311 2.81 5.83 5.55
CA ARG A 311 2.10 6.38 6.70
C ARG A 311 3.02 7.34 7.44
N SER A 312 2.62 8.61 7.57
CA SER A 312 3.27 9.51 8.51
C SER A 312 2.82 9.11 9.92
N ASN A 313 3.75 9.00 10.86
CA ASN A 313 3.37 9.00 12.27
C ASN A 313 2.67 10.33 12.52
N ILE A 314 1.38 10.26 12.80
CA ILE A 314 0.71 11.36 13.48
C ILE A 314 1.38 11.36 14.86
N SER A 315 2.33 12.25 15.08
CA SER A 315 2.93 12.41 16.39
C SER A 315 1.75 12.64 17.35
N SER A 316 1.58 11.74 18.31
CA SER A 316 0.78 12.04 19.50
C SER A 316 1.26 13.39 19.93
N SER A 317 0.36 14.36 20.06
CA SER A 317 0.78 15.74 20.21
C SER A 317 1.79 15.82 21.34
N LYS A 318 2.96 16.42 21.11
CA LYS A 318 3.94 16.73 22.16
C LYS A 318 3.29 17.42 23.38
N THR A 319 2.11 17.98 23.16
CA THR A 319 1.19 18.52 24.17
C THR A 319 0.78 17.46 25.19
N MET A 320 0.40 16.26 24.77
CA MET A 320 0.03 15.18 25.69
C MET A 320 1.26 14.64 26.43
N GLU A 321 2.39 14.51 25.75
CA GLU A 321 3.65 14.11 26.37
C GLU A 321 4.11 15.12 27.44
N ARG A 322 3.99 16.41 27.16
CA ARG A 322 4.28 17.48 28.13
C ARG A 322 3.36 17.42 29.35
N LEU A 323 2.07 17.12 29.18
CA LEU A 323 1.13 16.90 30.27
C LEU A 323 1.50 15.66 31.12
N PHE A 324 1.96 14.58 30.46
CA PHE A 324 2.40 13.39 31.18
C PHE A 324 3.73 13.57 31.91
N ASN A 325 4.65 14.38 31.39
CA ASN A 325 5.90 14.71 32.06
C ASN A 325 5.68 15.53 33.36
N PHE A 326 4.50 16.09 33.51
CA PHE A 326 4.09 16.80 34.74
C PHE A 326 3.75 15.84 35.90
N LYS A 327 3.68 14.52 35.66
CA LYS A 327 3.40 13.53 36.71
C LYS A 327 4.57 13.37 37.66
N GLU A 328 4.24 13.04 38.91
CA GLU A 328 5.17 12.86 40.01
C GLU A 328 6.23 11.80 39.69
N LYS A 329 7.50 12.18 39.72
CA LYS A 329 8.63 11.26 39.71
C LYS A 329 9.19 11.19 41.12
N LYS A 330 9.40 9.96 41.65
CA LYS A 330 10.14 9.77 42.88
C LYS A 330 11.62 9.65 42.55
N TYR A 331 12.44 10.39 43.24
CA TYR A 331 13.91 10.36 43.10
C TYR A 331 14.52 9.74 44.36
N GLY A 332 15.49 8.85 44.17
CA GLY A 332 16.37 8.38 45.20
C GLY A 332 17.78 8.90 44.95
N TYR A 333 18.43 9.35 46.01
CA TYR A 333 19.82 9.76 45.96
C TYR A 333 20.54 9.24 47.18
N ILE A 334 21.71 8.60 46.96
CA ILE A 334 22.62 8.13 47.99
C ILE A 334 24.01 8.64 47.62
N SER A 335 24.72 9.23 48.53
CA SER A 335 26.10 9.67 48.32
C SER A 335 26.99 9.25 49.49
N SER A 336 28.17 8.74 49.20
CA SER A 336 29.22 8.39 50.14
C SER A 336 30.56 8.52 49.44
N GLN A 337 31.57 9.11 50.10
CA GLN A 337 32.98 9.28 49.68
C GLN A 337 33.32 8.95 48.23
N GLY A 338 32.88 9.78 47.28
CA GLY A 338 33.16 9.60 45.83
C GLY A 338 32.22 8.64 45.10
N PHE A 339 31.23 8.08 45.77
CA PHE A 339 30.19 7.27 45.20
C PHE A 339 28.84 8.04 45.27
N GLU A 340 28.14 8.09 44.11
CA GLU A 340 26.81 8.70 44.05
C GLU A 340 25.87 7.72 43.30
N PHE A 341 24.68 7.50 43.85
CA PHE A 341 23.64 6.73 43.20
C PHE A 341 22.40 7.57 43.04
N TYR A 342 21.93 7.65 41.80
CA TYR A 342 20.68 8.34 41.43
C TYR A 342 19.71 7.33 40.85
N SER A 343 18.44 7.48 41.18
CA SER A 343 17.39 6.69 40.56
C SER A 343 16.08 7.46 40.47
N SER A 344 15.28 7.16 39.50
CA SER A 344 13.94 7.69 39.35
C SER A 344 12.96 6.59 39.02
N TRP A 345 11.77 6.69 39.57
CA TRP A 345 10.67 5.74 39.33
C TRP A 345 9.48 6.45 38.76
N LYS A 346 8.84 5.83 37.75
CA LYS A 346 7.52 6.20 37.25
C LYS A 346 6.47 5.26 37.85
N ARG A 347 5.36 5.86 38.29
CA ARG A 347 4.17 5.13 38.68
C ARG A 347 3.23 5.04 37.49
N PHE A 348 2.76 3.85 37.15
CA PHE A 348 1.74 3.64 36.12
C PHE A 348 0.74 2.57 36.55
N LEU A 349 -0.46 2.64 35.97
CA LEU A 349 -1.49 1.63 36.14
C LEU A 349 -1.33 0.57 35.05
N ASN A 350 -1.33 -0.71 35.40
CA ASN A 350 -1.39 -1.79 34.43
C ASN A 350 -2.82 -1.94 33.87
N SER A 351 -3.00 -2.88 32.94
CA SER A 351 -4.29 -3.17 32.32
C SER A 351 -5.38 -3.65 33.30
N THR A 352 -4.99 -4.04 34.50
CA THR A 352 -5.91 -4.47 35.59
C THR A 352 -6.17 -3.38 36.62
N GLY A 353 -5.64 -2.16 36.41
CA GLY A 353 -5.77 -1.05 37.35
C GLY A 353 -4.81 -1.09 38.54
N ALA A 354 -3.90 -2.08 38.61
CA ALA A 354 -2.92 -2.12 39.68
C ALA A 354 -1.79 -1.12 39.45
N GLU A 355 -1.39 -0.40 40.51
CA GLU A 355 -0.26 0.52 40.45
C GLU A 355 1.07 -0.25 40.41
N LEU A 356 1.88 0.04 39.40
CA LEU A 356 3.23 -0.49 39.28
C LEU A 356 4.25 0.66 39.33
N ASN A 357 5.35 0.42 40.05
CA ASN A 357 6.50 1.33 40.01
C ASN A 357 7.56 0.71 39.09
N LYS A 358 7.92 1.47 38.03
CA LYS A 358 9.00 1.08 37.12
C LYS A 358 10.16 2.05 37.28
N ILE A 359 11.38 1.51 37.34
CA ILE A 359 12.59 2.35 37.28
C ILE A 359 12.60 3.05 35.94
N ASP A 360 12.59 4.39 35.95
CA ASP A 360 12.71 5.22 34.77
C ASP A 360 14.17 5.35 34.35
N PHE A 361 15.05 5.66 35.34
CA PHE A 361 16.48 5.54 35.17
C PHE A 361 17.18 5.18 36.49
N ALA A 362 18.38 4.64 36.39
CA ALA A 362 19.33 4.45 37.51
C ALA A 362 20.72 4.82 37.03
N GLU A 363 21.50 5.46 37.86
CA GLU A 363 22.85 5.89 37.56
C GLU A 363 23.76 5.75 38.78
N ILE A 364 24.96 5.20 38.57
CA ILE A 364 26.04 5.07 39.52
C ILE A 364 27.21 5.90 39.04
N ASN A 365 27.68 6.82 39.88
CA ASN A 365 28.80 7.67 39.62
C ASN A 365 29.94 7.41 40.61
N PHE A 366 31.15 7.25 40.10
CA PHE A 366 32.37 7.21 40.85
C PHE A 366 33.20 8.44 40.53
N ARG A 367 33.37 9.31 41.51
CA ARG A 367 34.09 10.58 41.39
C ARG A 367 35.38 10.52 42.15
N ARG A 368 36.49 10.84 41.48
CA ARG A 368 37.80 10.99 42.16
C ARG A 368 38.50 12.22 41.56
N LYS A 369 38.62 13.28 42.33
CA LYS A 369 39.14 14.60 41.90
C LYS A 369 38.39 15.04 40.62
N ASP A 370 39.13 15.25 39.54
CA ASP A 370 38.62 15.73 38.24
C ASP A 370 38.09 14.61 37.31
N THR A 371 38.08 13.39 37.78
CA THR A 371 37.66 12.20 37.01
C THR A 371 36.29 11.71 37.51
N LEU A 372 35.38 11.44 36.59
CA LEU A 372 34.07 10.83 36.82
C LEU A 372 33.93 9.60 35.94
N LEU A 373 33.59 8.45 36.52
CA LEU A 373 33.11 7.27 35.85
C LEU A 373 31.61 7.12 36.15
N SER A 374 30.79 6.96 35.12
CA SER A 374 29.35 6.87 35.22
C SER A 374 28.85 5.60 34.55
N LEU A 375 27.98 4.84 35.23
CA LEU A 375 27.21 3.74 34.67
C LEU A 375 25.75 4.06 34.82
N ALA A 376 25.02 4.15 33.70
CA ALA A 376 23.62 4.50 33.72
C ALA A 376 22.75 3.49 32.96
N PHE A 377 21.49 3.38 33.40
CA PHE A 377 20.42 2.61 32.78
C PHE A 377 19.21 3.52 32.57
N GLY A 378 18.57 3.46 31.40
CA GLY A 378 17.33 4.19 31.12
C GLY A 378 17.50 5.72 30.99
N LYS A 379 18.73 6.23 30.97
CA LYS A 379 19.05 7.64 30.85
C LYS A 379 19.65 7.94 29.49
N ASN A 380 19.20 9.05 28.88
CA ASN A 380 19.80 9.51 27.63
C ASN A 380 21.30 9.77 27.83
N PRO A 381 22.18 9.20 26.98
CA PRO A 381 23.63 9.34 27.12
C PRO A 381 24.13 10.79 27.10
N SER A 382 23.43 11.71 26.42
CA SER A 382 23.83 13.12 26.38
C SER A 382 23.56 13.86 27.70
N SER A 383 22.65 13.35 28.53
CA SER A 383 22.29 14.01 29.78
C SER A 383 23.33 13.82 30.88
N ASN A 384 24.31 12.90 30.72
CA ASN A 384 25.34 12.65 31.72
C ASN A 384 26.37 13.81 31.82
N PHE A 385 26.49 14.62 30.76
CA PHE A 385 27.55 15.60 30.62
C PHE A 385 27.04 17.04 30.38
N LEU A 386 25.73 17.20 30.23
CA LEU A 386 25.16 18.53 30.30
C LEU A 386 25.30 19.02 31.76
N ASP A 387 25.93 20.17 31.91
CA ASP A 387 26.00 20.83 33.22
C ASP A 387 24.62 20.81 33.86
N THR A 388 24.54 20.16 35.05
CA THR A 388 23.32 20.01 35.83
C THR A 388 22.90 21.36 36.44
N SER A 389 22.90 22.44 35.63
CA SER A 389 22.36 23.69 36.10
C SER A 389 20.88 23.51 36.44
N GLU A 390 20.49 24.06 37.55
CA GLU A 390 19.11 24.01 38.03
C GLU A 390 18.12 24.49 36.95
N GLU A 391 18.50 25.47 36.13
CA GLU A 391 17.68 26.01 35.05
C GLU A 391 17.42 24.96 33.95
N LEU A 392 18.45 24.23 33.54
CA LEU A 392 18.30 23.18 32.48
C LEU A 392 17.49 22.02 32.98
N LEU A 393 17.76 21.53 34.20
CA LEU A 393 17.00 20.44 34.81
C LEU A 393 15.51 20.82 35.00
N ILE A 394 15.23 22.05 35.44
CA ILE A 394 13.87 22.52 35.56
C ILE A 394 13.22 22.64 34.21
N TYR A 395 13.89 23.20 33.21
CA TYR A 395 13.37 23.28 31.84
C TYR A 395 13.02 21.90 31.31
N GLN A 396 13.92 20.95 31.35
CA GLN A 396 13.70 19.57 30.89
C GLN A 396 12.61 18.84 31.66
N SER A 397 12.46 19.12 32.95
CA SER A 397 11.42 18.47 33.77
C SER A 397 10.01 18.99 33.50
N PHE A 398 9.88 20.24 33.05
CA PHE A 398 8.60 20.91 32.85
C PHE A 398 8.14 20.96 31.41
N TYR A 399 9.07 21.13 30.46
CA TYR A 399 8.72 21.50 29.10
C TYR A 399 8.94 20.36 28.12
N ASP A 400 10.13 19.81 28.10
CA ASP A 400 10.54 18.87 27.10
C ASP A 400 11.74 18.07 27.65
N LYS A 401 11.57 16.77 27.86
CA LYS A 401 12.64 15.87 28.32
C LYS A 401 13.88 15.95 27.43
N GLU A 402 13.67 16.23 26.16
CA GLU A 402 14.66 16.19 25.11
C GLU A 402 15.22 17.59 24.78
N ALA A 403 14.76 18.64 25.50
CA ALA A 403 15.18 20.00 25.24
C ALA A 403 16.71 20.14 25.32
N PHE A 404 17.30 20.74 24.28
CA PHE A 404 18.75 20.99 24.16
C PHE A 404 19.62 19.72 24.13
N LEU A 405 19.04 18.53 24.15
CA LEU A 405 19.75 17.27 24.00
C LEU A 405 20.05 17.00 22.53
N ASN A 406 21.11 16.22 22.30
CA ASN A 406 21.37 15.74 20.95
C ASN A 406 20.24 14.79 20.48
N PRO A 407 19.56 15.09 19.37
CA PRO A 407 18.36 14.34 18.96
C PRO A 407 18.63 12.88 18.61
N TRP A 408 19.83 12.53 18.14
CA TRP A 408 20.18 11.16 17.79
C TRP A 408 20.47 10.30 19.01
N LEU A 409 20.95 10.90 20.11
CA LEU A 409 21.12 10.19 21.39
C LEU A 409 19.78 9.89 22.08
N ASN A 410 18.70 10.59 21.69
CA ASN A 410 17.34 10.30 22.15
C ASN A 410 16.75 9.01 21.57
N LEU A 411 17.42 8.37 20.62
CA LEU A 411 17.07 7.03 20.12
C LEU A 411 17.37 5.92 21.13
N VAL A 412 18.03 6.23 22.26
CA VAL A 412 18.39 5.32 23.32
C VAL A 412 17.67 5.73 24.63
N GLU A 413 16.39 5.43 24.74
CA GLU A 413 15.60 5.73 25.94
C GLU A 413 15.69 4.64 27.02
N GLU A 414 15.69 3.38 26.60
CA GLU A 414 15.83 2.21 27.46
C GLU A 414 17.10 1.45 27.08
N GLY A 415 18.15 1.63 27.84
CA GLY A 415 19.45 1.02 27.56
C GLY A 415 20.47 1.29 28.65
N TYR A 416 21.71 1.01 28.31
CA TYR A 416 22.85 1.16 29.19
C TYR A 416 23.83 2.15 28.59
N SER A 417 24.48 2.96 29.44
CA SER A 417 25.58 3.80 29.04
C SER A 417 26.71 3.74 30.06
N LEU A 418 27.93 3.73 29.55
CA LEU A 418 29.17 3.86 30.30
C LEU A 418 29.82 5.18 29.91
N GLY A 419 29.99 6.07 30.87
CA GLY A 419 30.56 7.39 30.68
C GLY A 419 31.87 7.55 31.43
N PHE A 420 32.84 8.20 30.80
CA PHE A 420 34.07 8.65 31.40
C PHE A 420 34.21 10.14 31.16
N SER A 421 34.40 10.93 32.25
CA SER A 421 34.62 12.36 32.18
C SER A 421 35.90 12.74 32.93
N ASN A 422 36.66 13.63 32.35
CA ASN A 422 37.86 14.19 33.00
C ASN A 422 37.96 15.69 32.70
N ARG A 423 38.52 16.43 33.68
CA ARG A 423 38.81 17.86 33.55
C ARG A 423 40.34 18.03 33.44
N LEU A 424 40.76 18.66 32.36
CA LEU A 424 42.16 19.09 32.11
C LEU A 424 42.18 20.61 32.03
N ASN A 425 42.49 21.29 33.14
CA ASN A 425 42.40 22.74 33.29
C ASN A 425 40.95 23.25 33.04
N GLU A 426 40.76 24.05 31.98
CA GLU A 426 39.49 24.61 31.59
C GLU A 426 38.71 23.71 30.60
N LEU A 427 39.38 22.68 30.09
CA LEU A 427 38.80 21.75 29.13
C LEU A 427 38.23 20.51 29.83
N PHE A 428 36.95 20.22 29.57
CA PHE A 428 36.28 18.97 29.98
C PHE A 428 36.24 18.03 28.79
N PHE A 429 36.58 16.80 29.04
CA PHE A 429 36.58 15.70 28.08
C PHE A 429 35.59 14.65 28.56
N ASP A 430 34.59 14.33 27.76
CA ASP A 430 33.56 13.35 28.10
C ASP A 430 33.48 12.32 26.98
N LEU A 431 33.72 11.05 27.31
CA LEU A 431 33.56 9.88 26.43
C LEU A 431 32.40 9.04 26.92
N ASN A 432 31.51 8.64 26.03
CA ASN A 432 30.34 7.85 26.37
C ASN A 432 30.13 6.72 25.37
N ILE A 433 29.88 5.51 25.86
CA ILE A 433 29.53 4.31 25.07
C ILE A 433 28.14 3.90 25.53
N PHE A 434 27.25 3.59 24.59
CA PHE A 434 25.86 3.30 24.90
C PHE A 434 25.26 2.25 24.00
N SER A 435 24.24 1.54 24.52
CA SER A 435 23.40 0.61 23.76
C SER A 435 22.01 0.58 24.37
N GLY A 436 21.00 0.57 23.52
CA GLY A 436 19.61 0.50 23.98
C GLY A 436 18.62 0.68 22.85
N PHE A 437 17.39 0.95 23.19
CA PHE A 437 16.30 1.14 22.22
C PHE A 437 15.35 2.25 22.66
N LYS A 438 14.62 2.79 21.71
CA LYS A 438 13.51 3.70 21.95
C LYS A 438 12.19 2.93 21.88
N ARG A 439 11.31 3.13 22.86
CA ARG A 439 9.94 2.63 22.80
C ARG A 439 9.10 3.58 21.97
N SER A 440 8.49 3.08 20.90
CA SER A 440 7.40 3.81 20.27
C SER A 440 6.14 3.66 21.12
N GLU A 441 5.74 4.73 21.78
CA GLU A 441 4.50 4.80 22.58
C GLU A 441 3.27 5.02 21.69
N ASP A 442 2.95 4.08 20.79
CA ASP A 442 1.72 4.11 19.99
C ASP A 442 0.50 3.46 20.66
N TRP A 443 0.53 3.30 21.98
CA TRP A 443 -0.49 2.52 22.68
C TRP A 443 -1.82 3.23 22.95
N PHE A 444 -1.94 4.53 22.68
CA PHE A 444 -3.16 5.30 22.99
C PHE A 444 -4.26 5.28 21.93
N LEU A 445 -4.00 4.86 20.69
CA LEU A 445 -4.96 5.10 19.59
C LEU A 445 -5.36 3.89 18.74
N LYS A 446 -4.92 2.65 19.03
CA LYS A 446 -5.34 1.47 18.25
C LYS A 446 -5.47 0.20 19.08
N PRO A 447 -6.50 -0.63 18.79
CA PRO A 447 -6.62 -1.97 19.38
C PRO A 447 -5.42 -2.82 19.03
N SER A 448 -4.95 -3.60 20.00
CA SER A 448 -3.67 -4.31 20.09
C SER A 448 -3.42 -5.46 19.08
N TYR A 449 -4.09 -5.53 17.94
CA TYR A 449 -4.07 -6.73 17.08
C TYR A 449 -3.01 -6.75 15.97
N TYR A 450 -2.26 -5.67 15.72
CA TYR A 450 -1.38 -5.61 14.53
C TYR A 450 0.04 -5.04 14.72
N PHE A 451 0.51 -4.82 15.94
CA PHE A 451 1.87 -4.32 16.13
C PHE A 451 2.80 -5.41 16.69
N GLN A 452 3.55 -6.04 15.80
CA GLN A 452 4.81 -6.66 16.21
C GLN A 452 5.68 -5.54 16.78
N LYS A 453 6.05 -5.66 18.07
CA LYS A 453 7.05 -4.81 18.74
C LYS A 453 8.40 -5.03 18.07
N THR A 454 8.69 -4.36 16.99
CA THR A 454 10.04 -4.29 16.47
C THR A 454 10.80 -3.28 17.33
N LYS A 455 11.70 -3.77 18.15
CA LYS A 455 12.65 -2.94 18.89
C LYS A 455 13.75 -2.55 17.93
N ASN A 456 13.86 -1.27 17.59
CA ASN A 456 15.05 -0.77 16.91
C ASN A 456 16.13 -0.56 17.98
N GLU A 457 17.14 -1.42 17.99
CA GLU A 457 18.29 -1.28 18.87
C GLU A 457 19.25 -0.28 18.27
N SER A 458 19.76 0.62 19.12
CA SER A 458 20.79 1.59 18.75
C SER A 458 21.96 1.44 19.69
N LYS A 459 23.17 1.45 19.14
CA LYS A 459 24.43 1.43 19.90
C LYS A 459 25.40 2.43 19.31
N GLY A 460 26.27 2.98 20.13
CA GLY A 460 27.23 3.95 19.66
C GLY A 460 28.14 4.48 20.71
N LEU A 461 28.88 5.50 20.29
CA LEU A 461 29.77 6.23 21.15
C LEU A 461 29.74 7.73 20.81
N ASN A 462 30.00 8.57 21.80
CA ASN A 462 30.20 9.99 21.55
C ASN A 462 31.33 10.54 22.43
N LEU A 463 32.02 11.51 21.87
CA LEU A 463 33.06 12.31 22.50
C LEU A 463 32.55 13.74 22.56
N THR A 464 32.54 14.35 23.74
CA THR A 464 32.21 15.76 23.94
C THR A 464 33.39 16.50 24.56
N LEU A 465 33.79 17.59 23.95
CA LEU A 465 34.75 18.54 24.47
C LEU A 465 34.02 19.80 24.89
N ARG A 466 34.20 20.23 26.15
CA ARG A 466 33.57 21.46 26.68
C ARG A 466 34.65 22.39 27.22
N ASN A 467 34.51 23.67 26.97
CA ASN A 467 35.41 24.69 27.49
C ASN A 467 34.62 25.89 28.01
N ASN A 468 35.03 26.42 29.16
CA ASN A 468 34.59 27.68 29.68
C ASN A 468 35.50 28.80 29.12
N ILE A 469 35.09 29.37 27.96
CA ILE A 469 35.89 30.42 27.29
C ILE A 469 35.96 31.70 28.13
N LEU A 470 34.90 31.99 28.85
CA LEU A 470 34.79 33.08 29.82
C LEU A 470 34.08 32.55 31.05
N SER A 471 34.24 33.20 32.21
CA SER A 471 33.57 32.77 33.45
C SER A 471 32.04 32.59 33.34
N LYS A 472 31.41 33.11 32.28
CA LYS A 472 29.97 33.10 32.02
C LYS A 472 29.57 32.43 30.70
N PHE A 473 30.51 31.95 29.89
CA PHE A 473 30.22 31.37 28.59
C PHE A 473 30.92 30.00 28.43
N MET A 474 30.12 28.98 28.28
CA MET A 474 30.55 27.59 28.00
C MET A 474 30.17 27.23 26.57
N ILE A 475 31.10 26.64 25.84
CA ILE A 475 30.87 25.98 24.54
C ILE A 475 31.22 24.51 24.64
N GLY A 476 30.40 23.68 24.02
CA GLY A 476 30.65 22.24 23.88
C GLY A 476 30.60 21.81 22.42
N TYR A 477 31.49 20.90 22.03
CA TYR A 477 31.43 20.23 20.74
C TYR A 477 31.36 18.73 20.97
N THR A 478 30.34 18.10 20.40
CA THR A 478 30.13 16.66 20.45
C THR A 478 30.32 16.06 19.06
N LEU A 479 31.10 15.00 18.97
CA LEU A 479 31.20 14.12 17.79
C LEU A 479 30.80 12.73 18.23
N GLY A 480 29.93 12.06 17.44
CA GLY A 480 29.49 10.72 17.79
C GLY A 480 29.23 9.85 16.58
N PHE A 481 29.17 8.57 16.88
CA PHE A 481 28.82 7.48 15.97
C PHE A 481 27.62 6.71 16.54
N LEU A 482 26.67 6.42 15.68
CA LEU A 482 25.47 5.67 16.01
C LEU A 482 25.25 4.58 14.96
N GLU A 483 24.96 3.37 15.40
CA GLU A 483 24.50 2.26 14.58
C GLU A 483 23.11 1.84 15.04
N THR A 484 22.14 1.80 14.11
CA THR A 484 20.75 1.46 14.39
C THR A 484 20.32 0.27 13.53
N ASN A 485 19.82 -0.79 14.18
CA ASN A 485 19.36 -2.00 13.49
C ASN A 485 17.99 -1.79 12.85
N ASN A 486 17.78 -2.40 11.67
CA ASN A 486 16.49 -2.52 10.98
C ASN A 486 15.69 -1.20 10.82
N GLY A 487 16.35 -0.07 10.80
CA GLY A 487 15.65 1.19 10.72
C GLY A 487 16.55 2.38 10.45
N LEU A 488 15.93 3.50 10.16
CA LEU A 488 16.54 4.78 9.94
C LEU A 488 15.88 5.78 10.90
N PHE A 489 16.55 6.14 12.01
CA PHE A 489 16.07 7.17 12.94
C PHE A 489 14.59 7.01 13.35
N ASP A 490 14.21 5.88 13.95
CA ASP A 490 12.83 5.55 14.33
C ASP A 490 11.84 5.32 13.15
N ASN A 491 12.28 5.45 11.90
CA ASN A 491 11.45 5.10 10.75
C ASN A 491 11.39 3.58 10.59
N ARG A 492 10.23 3.07 10.17
CA ARG A 492 10.01 1.64 10.00
C ARG A 492 9.65 1.31 8.56
N PHE A 493 10.33 0.32 8.05
CA PHE A 493 10.15 -0.20 6.70
C PHE A 493 9.80 -1.67 6.80
N ASN A 494 8.57 -2.05 6.44
CA ASN A 494 8.06 -3.39 6.66
C ASN A 494 7.73 -4.12 5.36
N GLY A 495 7.77 -5.46 5.40
CA GLY A 495 7.38 -6.33 4.29
C GLY A 495 8.19 -6.09 3.04
N ALA A 496 7.53 -5.80 1.93
CA ALA A 496 8.17 -5.55 0.63
C ALA A 496 9.04 -4.28 0.59
N PHE A 497 8.91 -3.39 1.57
CA PHE A 497 9.73 -2.19 1.71
C PHE A 497 10.84 -2.34 2.75
N SER A 498 10.98 -3.50 3.42
CA SER A 498 11.94 -3.68 4.50
C SER A 498 13.37 -3.38 4.09
N ILE A 499 14.08 -2.76 5.03
CA ILE A 499 15.51 -2.48 4.97
C ILE A 499 16.19 -3.47 5.94
N ILE A 500 17.17 -4.22 5.46
CA ILE A 500 17.82 -5.30 6.22
C ILE A 500 19.15 -4.82 6.81
N GLU A 501 19.81 -3.87 6.15
CA GLU A 501 21.10 -3.33 6.60
C GLU A 501 20.94 -2.37 7.78
N ASP A 502 21.92 -2.43 8.69
CA ASP A 502 22.05 -1.49 9.80
C ASP A 502 22.47 -0.11 9.29
N THR A 503 21.83 0.93 9.84
CA THR A 503 22.20 2.31 9.51
C THR A 503 23.34 2.77 10.39
N LYS A 504 24.42 3.26 9.79
CA LYS A 504 25.57 3.87 10.47
C LYS A 504 25.55 5.38 10.24
N SER A 505 25.55 6.15 11.33
CA SER A 505 25.46 7.59 11.27
C SER A 505 26.61 8.23 12.06
N ILE A 506 27.18 9.28 11.49
CA ILE A 506 28.09 10.18 12.20
C ILE A 506 27.30 11.46 12.48
N PHE A 507 27.31 11.90 13.72
CA PHE A 507 26.67 13.14 14.12
C PHE A 507 27.62 14.09 14.82
N SER A 508 27.38 15.36 14.67
CA SER A 508 28.07 16.43 15.39
C SER A 508 27.10 17.42 16.00
N SER A 509 27.48 17.99 17.12
CA SER A 509 26.66 18.96 17.84
C SER A 509 27.53 20.05 18.44
N ILE A 510 27.11 21.31 18.28
CA ILE A 510 27.67 22.44 19.01
C ILE A 510 26.62 22.87 20.03
N SER A 511 27.01 22.90 21.30
CA SER A 511 26.16 23.38 22.38
C SER A 511 26.80 24.59 23.09
N PHE A 512 25.99 25.46 23.59
CA PHE A 512 26.47 26.64 24.33
C PHE A 512 25.51 27.05 25.42
N LYS A 513 26.10 27.63 26.47
CA LYS A 513 25.40 28.20 27.58
C LYS A 513 26.08 29.50 28.01
N SER A 514 25.31 30.55 28.25
CA SER A 514 25.83 31.83 28.72
C SER A 514 24.93 32.44 29.79
N SER A 515 25.54 32.94 30.83
CA SER A 515 24.86 33.83 31.81
C SER A 515 25.00 35.27 31.34
N LEU A 516 23.98 35.80 30.64
CA LEU A 516 24.01 37.15 30.08
C LEU A 516 23.92 38.23 31.12
N ALA A 517 23.09 38.02 32.18
CA ALA A 517 22.89 38.90 33.30
C ALA A 517 22.50 38.11 34.55
N LYS A 518 22.26 38.81 35.67
CA LYS A 518 21.73 38.15 36.85
C LYS A 518 20.39 37.50 36.53
N GLU A 519 20.33 36.17 36.76
CA GLU A 519 19.14 35.35 36.53
C GLU A 519 18.64 35.35 35.06
N LEU A 520 19.50 35.69 34.10
CA LEU A 520 19.21 35.61 32.66
C LEU A 520 20.24 34.73 31.98
N SER A 521 19.81 33.61 31.44
CA SER A 521 20.64 32.61 30.78
C SER A 521 20.23 32.40 29.32
N PHE A 522 21.19 32.20 28.43
CA PHE A 522 20.99 31.77 27.06
C PHE A 522 21.57 30.38 26.90
N ILE A 523 20.80 29.46 26.32
CA ILE A 523 21.18 28.07 26.11
C ILE A 523 20.84 27.70 24.66
N GLY A 524 21.66 26.89 24.01
CA GLY A 524 21.35 26.40 22.69
C GLY A 524 22.20 25.26 22.18
N SER A 525 21.70 24.63 21.12
CA SER A 525 22.43 23.62 20.37
C SER A 525 22.14 23.70 18.88
N ILE A 526 23.14 23.32 18.07
CA ILE A 526 23.04 23.11 16.64
C ILE A 526 23.55 21.71 16.38
N ASN A 527 22.79 20.92 15.63
CA ASN A 527 23.06 19.52 15.44
C ASN A 527 22.99 19.15 13.96
N TYR A 528 23.92 18.30 13.51
CA TYR A 528 24.02 17.80 12.15
C TYR A 528 24.37 16.31 12.17
N SER A 529 23.79 15.54 11.24
CA SER A 529 24.19 14.15 11.03
C SER A 529 24.30 13.80 9.55
N ASN A 530 25.13 12.81 9.29
CA ASN A 530 25.28 12.17 7.99
C ASN A 530 25.24 10.65 8.18
N SER A 531 24.41 9.97 7.41
CA SER A 531 24.25 8.52 7.50
C SER A 531 24.80 7.81 6.27
N SER A 532 25.31 6.59 6.48
CA SER A 532 25.76 5.71 5.42
C SER A 532 24.64 5.37 4.46
N ASN A 533 24.99 5.01 3.23
CA ASN A 533 24.04 4.42 2.30
C ASN A 533 23.48 3.12 2.88
N ILE A 534 22.20 2.92 2.70
CA ILE A 534 21.45 1.75 3.18
C ILE A 534 20.97 1.01 1.94
N ASN A 535 21.33 -0.27 1.82
CA ASN A 535 20.94 -1.11 0.70
C ASN A 535 19.91 -2.17 1.12
N SER A 536 19.11 -2.64 0.18
CA SER A 536 18.15 -3.71 0.38
C SER A 536 17.94 -4.50 -0.90
N ASP A 537 17.52 -5.76 -0.78
CA ASP A 537 17.11 -6.63 -1.89
C ASP A 537 15.61 -6.53 -2.20
N LYS A 538 14.89 -5.65 -1.49
CA LYS A 538 13.44 -5.44 -1.63
C LYS A 538 13.10 -4.32 -2.62
N ILE A 539 11.87 -3.79 -2.56
CA ILE A 539 11.41 -2.68 -3.43
C ILE A 539 12.27 -1.43 -3.23
N ILE A 540 12.61 -1.07 -1.99
CA ILE A 540 13.62 -0.05 -1.72
C ILE A 540 14.98 -0.70 -1.97
N LYS A 541 15.73 -0.21 -2.95
CA LYS A 541 17.06 -0.71 -3.26
C LYS A 541 18.16 -0.01 -2.49
N ASN A 542 17.99 1.31 -2.35
CA ASN A 542 18.99 2.12 -1.69
C ASN A 542 18.38 3.41 -1.15
N ILE A 543 18.82 3.84 0.04
CA ILE A 543 18.65 5.21 0.53
C ILE A 543 20.06 5.77 0.71
N SER A 544 20.35 6.92 0.12
CA SER A 544 21.71 7.48 0.06
C SER A 544 21.74 8.99 0.31
N GLY A 545 22.90 9.46 0.75
CA GLY A 545 23.19 10.87 0.97
C GLY A 545 22.28 11.50 2.03
N LEU A 546 21.96 10.75 3.10
CA LEU A 546 21.08 11.22 4.15
C LEU A 546 21.81 12.17 5.08
N GLU A 547 21.42 13.44 5.02
CA GLU A 547 21.89 14.51 5.88
C GLU A 547 20.72 15.11 6.66
N GLU A 548 20.87 15.27 7.98
CA GLU A 548 19.87 15.90 8.84
C GLU A 548 20.44 17.07 9.60
N PHE A 549 19.57 18.04 9.88
CA PHE A 549 19.91 19.25 10.63
C PHE A 549 18.81 19.60 11.64
N SER A 550 19.20 20.08 12.82
CA SER A 550 18.29 20.63 13.81
C SER A 550 18.98 21.71 14.64
N PHE A 551 18.18 22.54 15.30
CA PHE A 551 18.67 23.50 16.29
C PHE A 551 17.63 23.75 17.39
N ASP A 552 18.12 24.24 18.55
CA ASP A 552 17.28 24.54 19.72
C ASP A 552 17.95 25.66 20.54
N PHE A 553 17.30 26.79 20.66
CA PHE A 553 17.81 27.96 21.39
C PHE A 553 16.76 28.47 22.35
N ALA A 554 17.15 28.83 23.57
CA ALA A 554 16.27 29.48 24.52
C ALA A 554 16.97 30.59 25.35
N LEU A 555 16.19 31.62 25.63
CA LEU A 555 16.49 32.64 26.60
C LEU A 555 15.63 32.38 27.83
N ILE A 556 16.24 32.20 29.00
CA ILE A 556 15.57 31.85 30.26
C ILE A 556 15.84 32.91 31.28
N LYS A 557 14.78 33.53 31.81
CA LYS A 557 14.82 34.47 32.91
C LYS A 557 14.23 33.85 34.17
N LYS A 558 15.02 33.79 35.25
CA LYS A 558 14.61 33.34 36.58
C LYS A 558 14.12 34.50 37.42
N SER A 559 13.16 34.26 38.30
CA SER A 559 12.65 35.19 39.31
C SER A 559 12.17 36.52 38.71
N LEU A 560 11.39 36.47 37.63
CA LEU A 560 10.87 37.66 36.97
C LEU A 560 9.67 38.28 37.73
N PHE A 561 8.67 37.45 38.06
CA PHE A 561 7.45 37.88 38.76
C PHE A 561 7.42 37.40 40.21
N TYR A 562 7.92 36.18 40.46
CA TYR A 562 7.97 35.56 41.78
C TYR A 562 9.34 34.94 42.03
N LYS A 563 9.72 34.78 43.28
CA LYS A 563 10.90 34.00 43.63
C LYS A 563 10.71 32.57 43.14
N ASN A 564 11.66 32.07 42.35
CA ASN A 564 11.64 30.72 41.73
C ASN A 564 10.60 30.54 40.61
N ASP A 565 10.20 31.59 39.92
CA ASP A 565 9.54 31.44 38.63
C ASP A 565 10.58 31.43 37.49
N PHE A 566 10.17 30.91 36.34
CA PHE A 566 10.99 30.86 35.12
C PHE A 566 10.13 31.29 33.94
N LEU A 567 10.57 32.33 33.25
CA LEU A 567 10.04 32.71 31.94
C LEU A 567 11.06 32.35 30.88
N SER A 568 10.63 31.66 29.81
CA SER A 568 11.50 31.31 28.70
C SER A 568 10.90 31.68 27.36
N PHE A 569 11.77 32.09 26.45
CA PHE A 569 11.51 32.21 25.01
C PHE A 569 12.40 31.25 24.30
N ARG A 570 11.82 30.36 23.47
CA ARG A 570 12.52 29.31 22.75
C ARG A 570 12.19 29.37 21.28
N ILE A 571 13.19 29.13 20.43
CA ILE A 571 13.03 28.84 19.01
C ILE A 571 13.74 27.51 18.69
N LYS A 572 13.04 26.62 18.04
CA LYS A 572 13.62 25.33 17.66
C LYS A 572 13.17 24.84 16.29
N GLN A 573 14.02 24.04 15.68
CA GLN A 573 13.72 23.18 14.57
C GLN A 573 14.05 21.75 14.97
N ASP A 574 13.05 20.87 14.95
CA ASP A 574 13.28 19.44 15.13
C ASP A 574 14.10 18.88 13.96
N PRO A 575 14.74 17.69 14.08
CA PRO A 575 15.53 17.10 12.99
C PRO A 575 14.76 17.04 11.67
N ARG A 576 15.37 17.57 10.62
CA ARG A 576 14.85 17.62 9.25
C ARG A 576 15.88 17.07 8.29
N ILE A 577 15.42 16.30 7.33
CA ILE A 577 16.24 15.83 6.21
C ILE A 577 16.52 17.01 5.27
N GLU A 578 17.78 17.38 5.16
CA GLU A 578 18.25 18.42 4.24
C GLU A 578 18.62 17.83 2.89
N LYS A 579 19.03 16.55 2.87
CA LYS A 579 19.46 15.86 1.66
C LYS A 579 19.26 14.36 1.83
N ALA A 580 18.62 13.73 0.85
CA ALA A 580 18.53 12.28 0.72
C ALA A 580 17.98 11.89 -0.65
N ARG A 581 18.28 10.67 -1.10
CA ARG A 581 17.72 10.05 -2.28
C ARG A 581 17.26 8.63 -1.98
N VAL A 582 16.15 8.21 -2.57
CA VAL A 582 15.69 6.82 -2.54
C VAL A 582 15.71 6.24 -3.94
N SER A 583 16.28 5.05 -4.07
CA SER A 583 16.23 4.24 -5.28
C SER A 583 15.30 3.06 -5.06
N LEU A 584 14.32 2.91 -5.94
CA LEU A 584 13.30 1.88 -5.89
C LEU A 584 13.41 0.96 -7.10
N ASN A 585 13.16 -0.32 -6.90
CA ASN A 585 12.95 -1.30 -7.96
C ASN A 585 11.46 -1.67 -7.98
N ILE A 586 10.71 -1.04 -8.88
CA ILE A 586 9.25 -1.02 -8.87
C ILE A 586 8.71 -2.09 -9.80
N PRO A 587 7.92 -3.07 -9.32
CA PRO A 587 7.23 -4.01 -10.20
C PRO A 587 6.20 -3.25 -11.06
N LYS A 588 6.23 -3.52 -12.38
CA LYS A 588 5.37 -2.87 -13.39
C LYS A 588 4.27 -3.77 -13.94
N GLY A 589 4.46 -5.05 -13.84
CA GLY A 589 3.61 -6.08 -14.36
C GLY A 589 4.37 -7.38 -14.44
N ARG A 590 3.85 -8.31 -15.22
CA ARG A 590 4.50 -9.57 -15.55
C ARG A 590 4.20 -9.97 -17.00
N ASN A 591 4.94 -10.89 -17.55
CA ASN A 591 4.55 -11.54 -18.79
C ASN A 591 3.64 -12.79 -18.51
N PRO A 592 3.01 -13.39 -19.51
CA PRO A 592 2.18 -14.60 -19.35
C PRO A 592 2.92 -15.78 -18.68
N ASN A 593 4.24 -15.88 -18.84
CA ASN A 593 5.07 -16.92 -18.23
C ASN A 593 5.38 -16.63 -16.73
N GLY A 594 4.82 -15.58 -16.15
CA GLY A 594 5.00 -15.26 -14.74
C GLY A 594 6.30 -14.52 -14.41
N VAL A 595 7.02 -14.00 -15.40
CA VAL A 595 8.22 -13.18 -15.17
C VAL A 595 7.79 -11.76 -14.82
N VAL A 596 8.11 -11.31 -13.61
CA VAL A 596 7.80 -9.95 -13.11
C VAL A 596 8.80 -8.96 -13.69
N GLU A 597 8.29 -7.89 -14.27
CA GLU A 597 9.06 -6.79 -14.83
C GLU A 597 9.25 -5.67 -13.81
N PHE A 598 10.47 -5.13 -13.74
CA PHE A 598 10.83 -4.06 -12.83
C PHE A 598 11.31 -2.81 -13.55
N LYS A 599 11.03 -1.67 -12.94
CA LYS A 599 11.58 -0.37 -13.33
C LYS A 599 12.30 0.27 -12.15
N SER A 600 13.57 0.61 -12.34
CA SER A 600 14.34 1.38 -11.35
C SER A 600 14.01 2.86 -11.44
N VAL A 601 13.80 3.50 -10.28
CA VAL A 601 13.51 4.94 -10.16
C VAL A 601 14.31 5.48 -8.98
N THR A 602 15.02 6.60 -9.18
CA THR A 602 15.74 7.31 -8.10
C THR A 602 15.17 8.71 -7.95
N LEU A 603 14.75 9.06 -6.74
CA LEU A 603 14.06 10.31 -6.43
C LEU A 603 14.66 10.98 -5.18
N PRO A 604 14.71 12.32 -5.14
CA PRO A 604 15.03 13.03 -3.91
C PRO A 604 13.89 12.88 -2.89
N ILE A 605 14.24 12.80 -1.60
CA ILE A 605 13.27 12.69 -0.50
C ILE A 605 13.52 13.80 0.52
N ILE A 606 13.19 15.03 0.12
CA ILE A 606 13.37 16.22 0.95
C ILE A 606 11.98 16.76 1.33
N PRO A 607 11.73 17.08 2.62
CA PRO A 607 10.49 17.71 3.07
C PRO A 607 10.20 19.03 2.35
N SER A 608 8.93 19.30 2.07
CA SER A 608 8.52 20.53 1.37
C SER A 608 8.59 21.79 2.26
N GLY A 609 8.44 21.63 3.57
CA GLY A 609 8.45 22.69 4.57
C GLY A 609 9.64 22.59 5.53
N ARG A 610 9.70 23.53 6.46
CA ARG A 610 10.68 23.62 7.54
C ARG A 610 9.96 24.00 8.84
N GLU A 611 9.71 23.03 9.70
CA GLU A 611 9.07 23.31 10.98
C GLU A 611 9.95 24.24 11.83
N ILE A 612 9.43 25.43 12.13
CA ILE A 612 10.01 26.33 13.12
C ILE A 612 8.99 26.52 14.22
N ASN A 613 9.39 26.22 15.45
CA ASN A 613 8.54 26.35 16.61
C ASN A 613 9.05 27.47 17.51
N PHE A 614 8.23 28.50 17.73
CA PHE A 614 8.43 29.55 18.68
C PHE A 614 7.60 29.28 19.94
N GLU A 615 8.26 29.18 21.09
CA GLU A 615 7.59 28.86 22.35
C GLU A 615 7.86 29.97 23.39
N THR A 616 6.81 30.34 24.08
CA THR A 616 6.91 31.17 25.31
C THR A 616 6.34 30.36 26.46
N SER A 617 7.13 30.17 27.50
CA SER A 617 6.72 29.36 28.63
C SER A 617 6.98 30.06 29.96
N TRP A 618 6.00 29.99 30.83
CA TRP A 618 6.14 30.48 32.18
C TRP A 618 5.79 29.40 33.18
N SER A 619 6.68 29.13 34.13
CA SER A 619 6.47 28.16 35.20
C SER A 619 6.79 28.77 36.55
N PHE A 620 6.04 28.40 37.56
CA PHE A 620 6.33 28.78 38.93
C PHE A 620 6.08 27.61 39.89
N HIS A 621 6.90 27.59 40.94
CA HIS A 621 6.84 26.62 41.99
C HIS A 621 6.68 27.38 43.32
N ARG A 622 5.61 27.13 44.07
CA ARG A 622 5.37 27.75 45.36
C ARG A 622 4.79 26.69 46.30
N ASP A 623 5.47 26.49 47.44
CA ASP A 623 5.07 25.50 48.45
C ASP A 623 4.77 24.11 47.78
N ASN A 624 3.54 23.65 47.96
CA ASN A 624 3.09 22.35 47.39
C ASN A 624 2.43 22.50 46.00
N ARG A 625 2.68 23.59 45.25
CA ARG A 625 2.02 23.83 43.95
C ARG A 625 3.03 24.10 42.86
N LYS A 626 2.79 23.48 41.71
CA LYS A 626 3.47 23.76 40.46
C LYS A 626 2.47 24.25 39.43
N SER A 627 2.77 25.31 38.73
CA SER A 627 1.96 25.78 37.58
C SER A 627 2.83 26.05 36.39
N PHE A 628 2.27 25.84 35.23
CA PHE A 628 2.94 25.94 33.96
C PHE A 628 1.98 26.45 32.88
N ILE A 629 2.42 27.44 32.12
CA ILE A 629 1.73 27.97 30.94
C ILE A 629 2.72 27.93 29.79
N ASN A 630 2.30 27.37 28.65
CA ASN A 630 3.09 27.39 27.43
C ASN A 630 2.22 27.84 26.27
N LEU A 631 2.71 28.79 25.50
CA LEU A 631 2.15 29.22 24.22
C LEU A 631 3.17 28.92 23.13
N SER A 632 2.77 28.20 22.11
CA SER A 632 3.63 27.86 20.97
C SER A 632 2.98 28.19 19.62
N PHE A 633 3.81 28.67 18.69
CA PHE A 633 3.49 28.97 17.32
C PHE A 633 4.37 28.06 16.44
N ILE A 634 3.74 27.19 15.66
CA ILE A 634 4.43 26.21 14.82
C ILE A 634 4.15 26.53 13.37
N ASP A 635 5.18 26.94 12.66
CA ASP A 635 5.17 27.12 11.21
C ASP A 635 5.62 25.83 10.52
N ASP A 636 5.02 25.49 9.37
CA ASP A 636 5.32 24.26 8.58
C ASP A 636 5.39 22.99 9.43
N LYS A 637 4.36 22.73 10.24
CA LYS A 637 4.30 21.59 11.15
C LYS A 637 4.68 20.27 10.47
N ASP A 638 5.45 19.45 11.19
CA ASP A 638 5.99 18.17 10.71
C ASP A 638 6.83 18.32 9.41
N HIS A 639 7.43 19.48 9.18
CA HIS A 639 8.18 19.87 7.99
C HIS A 639 7.37 19.81 6.69
N ILE A 640 6.07 19.99 6.78
CA ILE A 640 5.13 20.04 5.64
C ILE A 640 4.78 21.51 5.38
N LYS A 641 5.04 21.96 4.16
CA LYS A 641 4.70 23.34 3.79
C LYS A 641 3.21 23.62 3.97
N SER A 642 2.89 24.57 4.83
CA SER A 642 1.53 25.01 5.15
C SER A 642 1.39 26.51 4.96
N LYS A 643 0.15 26.99 4.79
CA LYS A 643 -0.20 28.41 4.87
C LYS A 643 -0.64 28.82 6.27
N ASP A 644 -0.95 27.83 7.11
CA ASP A 644 -1.52 28.05 8.43
C ASP A 644 -0.48 27.77 9.51
N ILE A 645 -0.39 28.68 10.48
CA ILE A 645 0.43 28.52 11.68
C ILE A 645 -0.42 27.81 12.73
N GLU A 646 0.10 26.71 13.28
CA GLU A 646 -0.54 26.04 14.41
C GLU A 646 -0.22 26.77 15.71
N ILE A 647 -1.26 27.08 16.48
CA ILE A 647 -1.13 27.75 17.78
C ILE A 647 -1.59 26.77 18.87
N ASN A 648 -0.71 26.52 19.84
CA ASN A 648 -1.02 25.67 20.99
C ASN A 648 -0.87 26.46 22.30
N LEU A 649 -1.89 26.35 23.15
CA LEU A 649 -1.86 26.86 24.52
C LEU A 649 -2.02 25.69 25.49
N ILE A 650 -1.06 25.53 26.38
CA ILE A 650 -1.08 24.53 27.43
C ILE A 650 -1.06 25.20 28.77
N PHE A 651 -1.99 24.83 29.64
CA PHE A 651 -2.00 25.16 31.04
C PHE A 651 -1.98 23.89 31.87
N ALA A 652 -1.06 23.80 32.82
CA ALA A 652 -1.03 22.70 33.77
C ALA A 652 -0.83 23.23 35.21
N HIS A 653 -1.55 22.61 36.13
CA HIS A 653 -1.45 22.92 37.57
C HIS A 653 -1.42 21.62 38.34
N GLN A 654 -0.45 21.48 39.23
CA GLN A 654 -0.29 20.32 40.12
C GLN A 654 -0.20 20.77 41.56
N ARG A 655 -0.94 20.11 42.43
CA ARG A 655 -0.85 20.31 43.88
C ARG A 655 -0.37 18.99 44.51
N PHE A 656 0.64 19.10 45.37
CA PHE A 656 1.15 17.99 46.15
C PHE A 656 0.42 18.04 47.53
N PHE A 657 -0.09 16.87 47.96
CA PHE A 657 -0.79 16.73 49.24
C PHE A 657 0.11 16.05 50.23
#